data_6466fe168df7e958ffd931158379278b
#
_entry.id   6466fe168df7e958ffd931158379278b
#
_cell.length_a   1.000
_cell.length_b   1.000
_cell.length_c   1.000
_cell.angle_alpha   90.00
_cell.angle_beta   90.00
_cell.angle_gamma   90.00
#
_symmetry.space_group_name_H-M   'P 1'
#
loop_
_entity.id
_entity.type
_entity.pdbx_description
1 polymer ?
#
loop_
_entity_poly.entity_id
_entity_poly.type
_entity_poly.pdbx_seq_one_letter_code
_entity_poly.pdbx_strand_id
1 'polypeptide(L)'
;MLLDFKTSALAGALLLATAFARAQNLTPLPTHAVRSINPADTDFRDLEFLKAEIGPARVVMLDEPSHGEGNVFEAKIRLLRFLREQMGFTTVAFESGFYDLHKAQQALEAGASAQEAIGNSVFPIWTGAQEFQALLPLLGPGGLRVAGFDPQLSGEYSGDMVDELREFLAAQKGAAAVNYDYLEEVASYMHDYFELPPDAKPDDVEKETGKVNRLLEKIIASAPTGKRADEARLWQQNVRSLVAQLRDYADKSPRNLDENSFKAVDSNPRDAQMADNLLWYLRQHPQEKVVCWAALPHLANRLERFQNAEIQAYRPMGRAVKDGLGADQVYILGTLAGGGSYGSWSEAGRAVPLPGAGSLEAELAAQPADYAFVSLKHDAPGRELTTYAFEYKPLAGLWSEAVDGFLFVRSVQPPHAVSLLAAGPAADTTAVKAQPTANALNPVLAPRQVRMATAGTTVRGVVLDQKTQAPVPYASVSVPGRGVGTVTDGQGRFGLVVPAGGQLAVSSVGYATATVPAAAGGLTVYLRPSAYELAGVQVQGESLDPRKIMKKVLAALPKNYETGNYSAEVYTHRQTTNFDTLSYETESVSQFFVPAGYHHWAGGFLMLGTVPQRLTKEVHLTKAFAKIQKLFSEQEGQGFNSSSADPVRTSPLFNAGRLRKFQLHLDSVVERAGQTVYLISFVAKHANLRSTGTYLTAEYSGQLHVQQRDYAVTRYEALWQADTAYINRATRQWYGKPNIRARLYPNLLTMDRTDHLVEYLPGANGRYHVRRSVGRNLSVGRTMGGPAFYRQSACTEYFTGLPLDTPPILSKAEMTLGDVQKGMGTLPKPVYHPEFWSSYQRPVE
;
A
#
# COMPACT_ATOMS: atom_id res chain seq x y z
N MET A 1 1.11 -28.07 72.37
CA MET A 1 1.26 -27.24 71.22
C MET A 1 2.64 -27.47 70.50
N LEU A 2 3.07 -28.72 70.36
CA LEU A 2 4.31 -29.14 69.71
C LEU A 2 4.16 -30.39 68.86
N LEU A 3 2.93 -30.85 68.59
CA LEU A 3 2.63 -32.01 67.75
C LEU A 3 2.12 -31.65 66.34
N ASP A 4 1.68 -30.41 66.06
CA ASP A 4 1.11 -30.02 64.78
C ASP A 4 2.14 -29.57 63.70
N PHE A 5 3.36 -29.25 64.08
CA PHE A 5 4.41 -28.78 63.14
C PHE A 5 5.05 -29.93 62.34
N LYS A 6 5.10 -31.15 62.90
CA LYS A 6 5.68 -32.30 62.22
C LYS A 6 4.76 -32.95 61.20
N THR A 7 3.46 -32.92 61.44
CA THR A 7 2.48 -33.44 60.47
C THR A 7 2.26 -32.55 59.27
N SER A 8 2.29 -31.22 59.45
CA SER A 8 2.20 -30.30 58.30
C SER A 8 3.46 -30.31 57.41
N ALA A 9 4.67 -30.52 58.02
CA ALA A 9 5.91 -30.65 57.24
C ALA A 9 5.98 -31.95 56.47
N LEU A 10 5.44 -33.06 57.03
CA LEU A 10 5.38 -34.33 56.32
C LEU A 10 4.34 -34.34 55.21
N ALA A 11 3.19 -33.69 55.39
CA ALA A 11 2.18 -33.53 54.33
C ALA A 11 2.69 -32.61 53.17
N GLY A 12 3.40 -31.54 53.50
CA GLY A 12 4.04 -30.68 52.52
C GLY A 12 5.18 -31.38 51.74
N ALA A 13 5.98 -32.18 52.44
CA ALA A 13 7.03 -32.97 51.81
C ALA A 13 6.47 -34.14 50.94
N LEU A 14 5.34 -34.73 51.35
CA LEU A 14 4.66 -35.79 50.55
C LEU A 14 3.99 -35.16 49.33
N LEU A 15 3.40 -33.96 49.44
CA LEU A 15 2.83 -33.22 48.27
C LEU A 15 3.93 -32.76 47.31
N LEU A 16 5.07 -32.28 47.79
CA LEU A 16 6.24 -31.96 46.97
C LEU A 16 6.87 -33.21 46.33
N ALA A 17 6.96 -34.32 47.10
CA ALA A 17 7.50 -35.58 46.56
C ALA A 17 6.55 -36.19 45.53
N THR A 18 5.21 -36.08 45.68
CA THR A 18 4.24 -36.55 44.66
C THR A 18 4.22 -35.63 43.45
N ALA A 19 4.45 -34.32 43.64
CA ALA A 19 4.62 -33.40 42.51
C ALA A 19 5.94 -33.65 41.76
N PHE A 20 7.04 -33.91 42.47
CA PHE A 20 8.32 -34.33 41.86
C PHE A 20 8.27 -35.72 41.24
N ALA A 21 7.56 -36.68 41.84
CA ALA A 21 7.39 -38.00 41.23
C ALA A 21 6.47 -38.02 40.00
N ARG A 22 5.54 -37.05 39.91
CA ARG A 22 4.69 -36.86 38.74
C ARG A 22 5.48 -36.20 37.58
N ALA A 23 6.47 -35.37 37.89
CA ALA A 23 7.35 -34.73 36.89
C ALA A 23 8.41 -35.69 36.32
N GLN A 24 8.72 -36.79 37.02
CA GLN A 24 9.78 -37.76 36.62
C GLN A 24 9.35 -38.87 35.69
N ASN A 25 8.04 -39.01 35.31
CA ASN A 25 7.54 -40.08 34.47
C ASN A 25 6.87 -39.64 33.16
N LEU A 26 7.06 -38.41 32.73
CA LEU A 26 6.59 -38.02 31.39
C LEU A 26 7.61 -38.50 30.34
N THR A 27 7.17 -39.36 29.43
CA THR A 27 7.96 -39.74 28.26
C THR A 27 8.39 -38.48 27.51
N PRO A 28 9.70 -38.37 27.16
CA PRO A 28 10.14 -37.24 26.33
C PRO A 28 9.32 -37.14 25.04
N LEU A 29 9.02 -35.93 24.62
CA LEU A 29 8.32 -35.73 23.35
C LEU A 29 9.19 -36.21 22.18
N PRO A 30 8.62 -36.93 21.19
CA PRO A 30 9.34 -37.28 19.98
C PRO A 30 9.91 -36.04 19.30
N THR A 31 11.22 -35.97 19.19
CA THR A 31 11.94 -34.83 18.64
C THR A 31 12.85 -35.27 17.51
N HIS A 32 12.79 -34.56 16.39
CA HIS A 32 13.63 -34.80 15.21
C HIS A 32 14.45 -33.55 14.92
N ALA A 33 15.77 -33.70 14.80
CA ALA A 33 16.63 -32.59 14.37
C ALA A 33 16.33 -32.24 12.90
N VAL A 34 16.12 -30.98 12.61
CA VAL A 34 16.00 -30.44 11.26
C VAL A 34 17.33 -29.80 10.88
N ARG A 35 17.92 -30.24 9.78
CA ARG A 35 19.26 -29.82 9.35
C ARG A 35 19.30 -28.38 8.82
N SER A 36 18.26 -27.98 8.11
CA SER A 36 18.23 -26.74 7.39
C SER A 36 16.82 -26.16 7.30
N ILE A 37 16.73 -24.84 7.29
CA ILE A 37 15.50 -24.10 6.93
C ILE A 37 15.65 -23.37 5.60
N ASN A 38 16.81 -23.44 4.94
CA ASN A 38 17.10 -22.73 3.69
C ASN A 38 16.17 -23.19 2.56
N PRO A 39 15.39 -22.31 1.93
CA PRO A 39 14.50 -22.65 0.82
C PRO A 39 15.20 -23.26 -0.39
N ALA A 40 16.48 -22.96 -0.60
CA ALA A 40 17.27 -23.52 -1.70
C ALA A 40 17.75 -24.97 -1.45
N ASP A 41 17.66 -25.44 -0.21
CA ASP A 41 18.07 -26.81 0.14
C ASP A 41 17.00 -27.82 -0.28
N THR A 42 17.32 -28.65 -1.27
CA THR A 42 16.46 -29.69 -1.83
C THR A 42 16.73 -31.08 -1.26
N ASP A 43 17.69 -31.23 -0.34
CA ASP A 43 17.88 -32.45 0.39
C ASP A 43 16.90 -32.54 1.56
N PHE A 44 15.83 -33.28 1.38
CA PHE A 44 14.73 -33.41 2.34
C PHE A 44 14.87 -34.64 3.29
N ARG A 45 16.01 -35.29 3.36
CA ARG A 45 16.19 -36.50 4.24
C ARG A 45 15.88 -36.18 5.70
N ASP A 46 16.13 -35.00 6.15
CA ASP A 46 15.81 -34.51 7.49
C ASP A 46 14.32 -34.18 7.72
N LEU A 47 13.51 -34.22 6.68
CA LEU A 47 12.05 -33.97 6.70
C LEU A 47 11.23 -35.25 6.37
N GLU A 48 11.87 -36.36 6.02
CA GLU A 48 11.17 -37.60 5.59
C GLU A 48 10.17 -38.10 6.63
N PHE A 49 10.46 -37.95 7.92
CA PHE A 49 9.56 -38.34 9.01
C PHE A 49 8.20 -37.64 8.94
N LEU A 50 8.13 -36.39 8.36
CA LEU A 50 6.90 -35.66 8.20
C LEU A 50 5.87 -36.37 7.33
N LYS A 51 6.29 -37.27 6.44
CA LYS A 51 5.35 -38.09 5.66
C LYS A 51 4.47 -38.96 6.57
N ALA A 52 5.05 -39.55 7.62
CA ALA A 52 4.31 -40.31 8.61
C ALA A 52 3.51 -39.45 9.57
N GLU A 53 4.10 -38.33 10.01
CA GLU A 53 3.44 -37.35 10.90
C GLU A 53 2.20 -36.72 10.26
N ILE A 54 2.32 -36.22 9.04
CA ILE A 54 1.22 -35.57 8.32
C ILE A 54 0.21 -36.63 7.82
N GLY A 55 0.70 -37.77 7.39
CA GLY A 55 -0.14 -38.89 6.96
C GLY A 55 -1.10 -38.54 5.82
N PRO A 56 -2.42 -38.84 5.96
CA PRO A 56 -3.41 -38.62 4.92
C PRO A 56 -3.92 -37.17 4.84
N ALA A 57 -3.39 -36.25 5.66
CA ALA A 57 -3.90 -34.90 5.74
C ALA A 57 -3.95 -34.21 4.37
N ARG A 58 -5.09 -33.60 4.11
CA ARG A 58 -5.36 -32.84 2.91
C ARG A 58 -5.01 -31.36 3.09
N VAL A 59 -5.01 -30.87 4.34
CA VAL A 59 -4.65 -29.50 4.71
C VAL A 59 -3.49 -29.55 5.69
N VAL A 60 -2.42 -28.81 5.41
CA VAL A 60 -1.33 -28.53 6.34
C VAL A 60 -1.32 -27.05 6.65
N MET A 61 -1.39 -26.68 7.91
CA MET A 61 -1.38 -25.30 8.38
C MET A 61 0.01 -24.99 8.93
N LEU A 62 0.71 -24.03 8.32
CA LEU A 62 2.04 -23.58 8.70
C LEU A 62 1.97 -22.24 9.40
N ASP A 63 2.39 -22.23 10.63
CA ASP A 63 2.35 -21.09 11.53
C ASP A 63 3.54 -20.15 11.39
N GLU A 64 3.35 -18.94 11.92
CA GLU A 64 4.37 -17.98 12.34
C GLU A 64 3.92 -17.29 13.64
N PRO A 65 4.86 -17.05 14.61
CA PRO A 65 4.47 -16.52 15.92
C PRO A 65 3.91 -15.10 15.90
N SER A 66 4.36 -14.24 14.95
CA SER A 66 3.96 -12.82 14.94
C SER A 66 4.00 -12.10 13.59
N HIS A 67 4.08 -12.79 12.47
CA HIS A 67 4.33 -12.24 11.12
C HIS A 67 5.70 -11.50 10.98
N GLY A 68 6.58 -11.59 11.96
CA GLY A 68 7.80 -10.80 12.06
C GLY A 68 9.09 -11.60 12.07
N GLU A 69 9.08 -12.86 11.57
CA GLU A 69 10.22 -13.76 11.60
C GLU A 69 10.64 -14.19 10.19
N GLY A 70 11.65 -13.51 9.63
CA GLY A 70 12.10 -13.75 8.26
C GLY A 70 12.61 -15.18 8.04
N ASN A 71 13.39 -15.71 8.97
CA ASN A 71 13.88 -17.08 8.84
C ASN A 71 12.79 -18.16 9.09
N VAL A 72 11.67 -17.81 9.74
CA VAL A 72 10.47 -18.67 9.76
C VAL A 72 9.81 -18.70 8.37
N PHE A 73 9.80 -17.57 7.63
CA PHE A 73 9.34 -17.58 6.24
C PHE A 73 10.18 -18.53 5.38
N GLU A 74 11.52 -18.51 5.54
CA GLU A 74 12.39 -19.47 4.85
C GLU A 74 12.04 -20.91 5.19
N ALA A 75 11.82 -21.21 6.49
CA ALA A 75 11.42 -22.54 6.95
C ALA A 75 10.09 -23.00 6.32
N LYS A 76 9.08 -22.10 6.30
CA LYS A 76 7.77 -22.38 5.68
C LYS A 76 7.91 -22.65 4.19
N ILE A 77 8.76 -21.91 3.47
CA ILE A 77 8.99 -22.14 2.04
C ILE A 77 9.69 -23.48 1.79
N ARG A 78 10.69 -23.85 2.61
CA ARG A 78 11.33 -25.15 2.49
C ARG A 78 10.35 -26.30 2.77
N LEU A 79 9.52 -26.17 3.81
CA LEU A 79 8.46 -27.14 4.12
C LEU A 79 7.43 -27.22 2.97
N LEU A 80 7.04 -26.09 2.41
CA LEU A 80 6.10 -26.02 1.30
C LEU A 80 6.66 -26.72 0.04
N ARG A 81 7.97 -26.57 -0.24
CA ARG A 81 8.63 -27.33 -1.30
C ARG A 81 8.61 -28.84 -1.02
N PHE A 82 8.95 -29.25 0.19
CA PHE A 82 8.86 -30.65 0.60
C PHE A 82 7.44 -31.22 0.43
N LEU A 83 6.43 -30.50 0.92
CA LEU A 83 5.03 -30.90 0.82
C LEU A 83 4.58 -31.05 -0.65
N ARG A 84 4.99 -30.10 -1.51
CA ARG A 84 4.72 -30.18 -2.94
C ARG A 84 5.41 -31.37 -3.59
N GLU A 85 6.73 -31.46 -3.45
CA GLU A 85 7.56 -32.41 -4.21
C GLU A 85 7.44 -33.82 -3.69
N GLN A 86 7.23 -34.02 -2.38
CA GLN A 86 7.25 -35.32 -1.73
C GLN A 86 5.87 -35.85 -1.31
N MET A 87 4.87 -34.94 -1.17
CA MET A 87 3.55 -35.33 -0.66
C MET A 87 2.38 -34.85 -1.55
N GLY A 88 2.67 -34.19 -2.69
CA GLY A 88 1.70 -33.85 -3.71
C GLY A 88 0.75 -32.72 -3.30
N PHE A 89 1.18 -31.77 -2.46
CA PHE A 89 0.45 -30.56 -2.19
C PHE A 89 0.52 -29.64 -3.42
N THR A 90 -0.63 -29.05 -3.79
CA THR A 90 -0.80 -28.35 -5.06
C THR A 90 -1.11 -26.85 -4.89
N THR A 91 -1.50 -26.45 -3.69
CA THR A 91 -2.00 -25.10 -3.43
C THR A 91 -1.40 -24.54 -2.16
N VAL A 92 -1.01 -23.27 -2.20
CA VAL A 92 -0.76 -22.46 -0.99
C VAL A 92 -1.90 -21.46 -0.80
N ALA A 93 -2.52 -21.49 0.38
CA ALA A 93 -3.59 -20.57 0.77
C ALA A 93 -3.10 -19.62 1.85
N PHE A 94 -3.30 -18.32 1.65
CA PHE A 94 -2.81 -17.25 2.53
C PHE A 94 -3.92 -16.68 3.42
N GLU A 95 -3.54 -16.22 4.61
CA GLU A 95 -4.30 -15.27 5.41
C GLU A 95 -4.33 -13.92 4.71
N SER A 96 -4.98 -13.88 3.56
CA SER A 96 -5.14 -12.71 2.69
C SER A 96 -6.43 -12.85 1.90
N GLY A 97 -6.88 -11.76 1.29
CA GLY A 97 -8.19 -11.62 0.70
C GLY A 97 -8.64 -12.78 -0.19
N PHE A 98 -9.79 -13.35 0.12
CA PHE A 98 -10.38 -14.46 -0.64
C PHE A 98 -10.59 -14.08 -2.11
N TYR A 99 -11.13 -12.88 -2.39
CA TYR A 99 -11.29 -12.37 -3.74
C TYR A 99 -9.95 -12.06 -4.41
N ASP A 100 -9.06 -11.38 -3.68
CA ASP A 100 -7.76 -10.94 -4.21
C ASP A 100 -6.92 -12.12 -4.70
N LEU A 101 -6.85 -13.20 -3.91
CA LEU A 101 -6.08 -14.39 -4.29
C LEU A 101 -6.74 -15.19 -5.42
N HIS A 102 -8.09 -15.18 -5.51
CA HIS A 102 -8.77 -15.73 -6.67
C HIS A 102 -8.35 -14.99 -7.95
N LYS A 103 -8.29 -13.65 -7.91
CA LYS A 103 -7.84 -12.82 -9.04
C LYS A 103 -6.35 -13.04 -9.34
N ALA A 104 -5.51 -13.17 -8.31
CA ALA A 104 -4.10 -13.49 -8.47
C ALA A 104 -3.90 -14.83 -9.20
N GLN A 105 -4.66 -15.86 -8.84
CA GLN A 105 -4.63 -17.16 -9.53
C GLN A 105 -5.01 -17.01 -11.01
N GLN A 106 -6.07 -16.24 -11.31
CA GLN A 106 -6.45 -15.96 -12.70
C GLN A 106 -5.35 -15.21 -13.46
N ALA A 107 -4.70 -14.23 -12.83
CA ALA A 107 -3.62 -13.47 -13.43
C ALA A 107 -2.40 -14.37 -13.75
N LEU A 108 -2.02 -15.25 -12.83
CA LEU A 108 -0.96 -16.26 -13.04
C LEU A 108 -1.30 -17.19 -14.21
N GLU A 109 -2.51 -17.67 -14.30
CA GLU A 109 -3.00 -18.53 -15.40
C GLU A 109 -3.02 -17.76 -16.75
N ALA A 110 -3.23 -16.45 -16.71
CA ALA A 110 -3.15 -15.57 -17.86
C ALA A 110 -1.71 -15.14 -18.23
N GLY A 111 -0.68 -15.58 -17.47
CA GLY A 111 0.72 -15.32 -17.75
C GLY A 111 1.32 -14.10 -17.06
N ALA A 112 0.62 -13.49 -16.09
CA ALA A 112 1.21 -12.46 -15.24
C ALA A 112 2.37 -13.05 -14.41
N SER A 113 3.35 -12.22 -14.07
CA SER A 113 4.43 -12.63 -13.18
C SER A 113 3.93 -12.93 -11.76
N ALA A 114 4.58 -13.87 -11.07
CA ALA A 114 4.24 -14.14 -9.68
C ALA A 114 4.50 -12.90 -8.79
N GLN A 115 5.51 -12.10 -9.10
CA GLN A 115 5.78 -10.84 -8.41
C GLN A 115 4.58 -9.89 -8.48
N GLU A 116 3.99 -9.73 -9.66
CA GLU A 116 2.85 -8.86 -9.88
C GLU A 116 1.57 -9.42 -9.24
N ALA A 117 1.24 -10.68 -9.53
CA ALA A 117 0.02 -11.30 -9.05
C ALA A 117 -0.04 -11.36 -7.51
N ILE A 118 1.05 -11.76 -6.87
CA ILE A 118 1.15 -11.88 -5.40
C ILE A 118 1.29 -10.51 -4.75
N GLY A 119 2.07 -9.59 -5.35
CA GLY A 119 2.21 -8.23 -4.86
C GLY A 119 0.88 -7.45 -4.83
N ASN A 120 -0.06 -7.80 -5.72
CA ASN A 120 -1.39 -7.18 -5.79
C ASN A 120 -2.48 -7.92 -4.97
N SER A 121 -2.12 -8.95 -4.21
CA SER A 121 -3.13 -9.79 -3.53
C SER A 121 -2.79 -10.15 -2.10
N VAL A 122 -1.53 -10.49 -1.80
CA VAL A 122 -1.09 -10.89 -0.46
C VAL A 122 -0.70 -9.65 0.36
N PHE A 123 -0.97 -9.67 1.65
CA PHE A 123 -0.60 -8.56 2.54
C PHE A 123 0.89 -8.22 2.49
N PRO A 124 1.22 -6.93 2.53
CA PRO A 124 2.59 -6.43 2.45
C PRO A 124 3.55 -6.93 3.50
N ILE A 125 3.03 -7.31 4.64
CA ILE A 125 3.82 -7.85 5.74
C ILE A 125 4.71 -9.04 5.31
N TRP A 126 4.23 -9.82 4.33
CA TRP A 126 4.99 -10.91 3.72
C TRP A 126 5.69 -10.50 2.43
N THR A 127 4.97 -9.88 1.49
CA THR A 127 5.51 -9.61 0.15
C THR A 127 6.61 -8.56 0.15
N GLY A 128 6.70 -7.72 1.18
CA GLY A 128 7.81 -6.78 1.40
C GLY A 128 9.08 -7.41 1.98
N ALA A 129 9.03 -8.70 2.37
CA ALA A 129 10.16 -9.41 2.94
C ALA A 129 11.01 -10.10 1.87
N GLN A 130 12.34 -9.98 1.98
CA GLN A 130 13.30 -10.63 1.07
C GLN A 130 13.19 -12.15 1.14
N GLU A 131 13.00 -12.71 2.32
CA GLU A 131 12.88 -14.14 2.57
C GLU A 131 11.65 -14.73 1.86
N PHE A 132 10.55 -13.97 1.80
CA PHE A 132 9.34 -14.40 1.10
C PHE A 132 9.54 -14.53 -0.42
N GLN A 133 10.49 -13.78 -1.00
CA GLN A 133 10.72 -13.81 -2.46
C GLN A 133 11.10 -15.20 -2.99
N ALA A 134 11.67 -16.05 -2.14
CA ALA A 134 12.01 -17.44 -2.50
C ALA A 134 10.78 -18.30 -2.81
N LEU A 135 9.58 -17.87 -2.43
CA LEU A 135 8.31 -18.53 -2.76
C LEU A 135 7.88 -18.29 -4.22
N LEU A 136 8.12 -17.08 -4.75
CA LEU A 136 7.57 -16.65 -6.04
C LEU A 136 7.90 -17.60 -7.21
N PRO A 137 9.11 -18.16 -7.34
CA PRO A 137 9.43 -19.12 -8.40
C PRO A 137 8.65 -20.44 -8.33
N LEU A 138 8.03 -20.75 -7.19
CA LEU A 138 7.24 -21.97 -6.98
C LEU A 138 5.79 -21.81 -7.45
N LEU A 139 5.35 -20.60 -7.77
CA LEU A 139 3.97 -20.26 -8.10
C LEU A 139 3.73 -20.19 -9.61
N GLY A 140 2.47 -20.39 -10.02
CA GLY A 140 2.03 -20.22 -11.40
C GLY A 140 1.92 -21.51 -12.19
N PRO A 141 1.85 -21.44 -13.53
CA PRO A 141 1.62 -22.61 -14.38
C PRO A 141 2.65 -23.73 -14.15
N GLY A 142 2.17 -24.92 -13.79
CA GLY A 142 3.04 -26.06 -13.44
C GLY A 142 3.66 -25.99 -12.03
N GLY A 143 3.43 -24.87 -11.31
CA GLY A 143 3.81 -24.66 -9.93
C GLY A 143 2.64 -24.87 -8.96
N LEU A 144 2.76 -24.22 -7.78
CA LEU A 144 1.66 -24.16 -6.82
C LEU A 144 0.60 -23.17 -7.28
N ARG A 145 -0.66 -23.53 -7.07
CA ARG A 145 -1.78 -22.62 -7.14
C ARG A 145 -1.81 -21.72 -5.89
N VAL A 146 -2.48 -20.59 -5.99
CA VAL A 146 -2.69 -19.68 -4.86
C VAL A 146 -4.16 -19.57 -4.51
N ALA A 147 -4.48 -19.42 -3.24
CA ALA A 147 -5.80 -19.15 -2.73
C ALA A 147 -5.72 -18.22 -1.52
N GLY A 148 -6.82 -17.52 -1.22
CA GLY A 148 -6.98 -16.73 -0.01
C GLY A 148 -8.14 -17.27 0.80
N PHE A 149 -8.12 -17.06 2.10
CA PHE A 149 -9.24 -17.44 2.96
C PHE A 149 -9.74 -16.30 3.85
N ASP A 150 -9.04 -15.17 3.91
CA ASP A 150 -9.44 -14.02 4.72
C ASP A 150 -10.62 -13.27 4.09
N PRO A 151 -11.66 -12.90 4.83
CA PRO A 151 -12.70 -12.00 4.35
C PRO A 151 -12.20 -10.58 4.13
N GLN A 152 -11.07 -10.18 4.70
CA GLN A 152 -10.49 -8.85 4.53
C GLN A 152 -10.08 -8.61 3.08
N LEU A 153 -10.36 -7.40 2.60
CA LEU A 153 -9.92 -6.94 1.29
C LEU A 153 -8.46 -6.51 1.41
N SER A 154 -7.52 -7.32 0.94
CA SER A 154 -6.09 -7.17 1.24
C SER A 154 -5.25 -6.60 0.11
N GLY A 155 -5.75 -6.64 -1.12
CA GLY A 155 -4.95 -6.35 -2.30
C GLY A 155 -5.59 -5.36 -3.27
N GLU A 156 -4.84 -5.06 -4.31
CA GLU A 156 -5.25 -4.16 -5.39
C GLU A 156 -6.47 -4.68 -6.17
N TYR A 157 -6.61 -6.01 -6.29
CA TYR A 157 -7.73 -6.59 -7.04
C TYR A 157 -9.08 -6.33 -6.39
N SER A 158 -9.17 -6.26 -5.07
CA SER A 158 -10.43 -5.98 -4.37
C SER A 158 -11.06 -4.64 -4.77
N GLY A 159 -10.25 -3.69 -5.23
CA GLY A 159 -10.75 -2.43 -5.77
C GLY A 159 -11.64 -2.53 -7.01
N ASP A 160 -11.62 -3.66 -7.69
CA ASP A 160 -12.45 -3.93 -8.87
C ASP A 160 -13.63 -4.87 -8.58
N MET A 161 -13.72 -5.42 -7.37
CA MET A 161 -14.66 -6.47 -6.99
C MET A 161 -16.13 -6.10 -7.30
N VAL A 162 -16.56 -4.92 -6.88
CA VAL A 162 -17.97 -4.50 -7.05
C VAL A 162 -18.29 -4.21 -8.53
N ASP A 163 -17.34 -3.64 -9.26
CA ASP A 163 -17.51 -3.37 -10.69
C ASP A 163 -17.58 -4.68 -11.50
N GLU A 164 -16.74 -5.67 -11.19
CA GLU A 164 -16.78 -6.98 -11.83
C GLU A 164 -18.09 -7.72 -11.51
N LEU A 165 -18.56 -7.62 -10.27
CA LEU A 165 -19.86 -8.14 -9.87
C LEU A 165 -20.99 -7.47 -10.66
N ARG A 166 -20.94 -6.15 -10.83
CA ARG A 166 -21.90 -5.38 -11.66
C ARG A 166 -21.90 -5.89 -13.10
N GLU A 167 -20.71 -6.07 -13.69
CA GLU A 167 -20.57 -6.59 -15.05
C GLU A 167 -21.10 -8.02 -15.18
N PHE A 168 -20.78 -8.89 -14.24
CA PHE A 168 -21.29 -10.27 -14.21
C PHE A 168 -22.82 -10.34 -14.19
N LEU A 169 -23.44 -9.45 -13.42
CA LEU A 169 -24.90 -9.40 -13.26
C LEU A 169 -25.61 -8.56 -14.31
N ALA A 170 -24.91 -7.80 -15.16
CA ALA A 170 -25.52 -6.79 -16.04
C ALA A 170 -26.68 -7.30 -16.94
N ALA A 171 -26.57 -8.56 -17.38
CA ALA A 171 -27.64 -9.18 -18.22
C ALA A 171 -28.86 -9.71 -17.41
N GLN A 172 -28.80 -9.67 -16.07
CA GLN A 172 -29.87 -10.19 -15.24
C GLN A 172 -31.01 -9.18 -15.07
N LYS A 173 -32.26 -9.63 -15.28
CA LYS A 173 -33.44 -8.79 -15.00
C LYS A 173 -33.44 -8.43 -13.50
N GLY A 174 -33.37 -7.14 -13.21
CA GLY A 174 -33.34 -6.62 -11.86
C GLY A 174 -31.92 -6.20 -11.36
N ALA A 175 -30.88 -6.41 -12.16
CA ALA A 175 -29.51 -5.97 -11.81
C ALA A 175 -29.43 -4.45 -11.59
N ALA A 176 -30.15 -3.64 -12.37
CA ALA A 176 -30.23 -2.20 -12.24
C ALA A 176 -30.86 -1.70 -10.90
N ALA A 177 -31.52 -2.58 -10.16
CA ALA A 177 -32.10 -2.24 -8.85
C ALA A 177 -31.09 -2.37 -7.67
N VAL A 178 -29.90 -2.90 -7.92
CA VAL A 178 -28.81 -2.97 -6.96
C VAL A 178 -28.06 -1.63 -6.95
N ASN A 179 -27.85 -1.08 -5.78
CA ASN A 179 -27.02 0.12 -5.60
C ASN A 179 -25.54 -0.26 -5.51
N TYR A 180 -24.94 -0.57 -6.68
CA TYR A 180 -23.51 -0.92 -6.75
C TYR A 180 -22.59 0.21 -6.31
N ASP A 181 -22.99 1.46 -6.55
CA ASP A 181 -22.15 2.62 -6.17
C ASP A 181 -22.02 2.68 -4.65
N TYR A 182 -23.09 2.40 -3.91
CA TYR A 182 -23.06 2.31 -2.45
C TYR A 182 -22.23 1.10 -1.97
N LEU A 183 -22.37 -0.06 -2.62
CA LEU A 183 -21.54 -1.24 -2.28
C LEU A 183 -20.05 -0.98 -2.54
N GLU A 184 -19.70 -0.28 -3.63
CA GLU A 184 -18.32 0.09 -3.93
C GLU A 184 -17.76 1.08 -2.91
N GLU A 185 -18.55 2.09 -2.52
CA GLU A 185 -18.18 3.06 -1.49
C GLU A 185 -17.84 2.35 -0.18
N VAL A 186 -18.73 1.46 0.30
CA VAL A 186 -18.51 0.73 1.54
C VAL A 186 -17.31 -0.21 1.44
N ALA A 187 -17.18 -1.00 0.37
CA ALA A 187 -16.08 -1.93 0.19
C ALA A 187 -14.73 -1.21 0.11
N SER A 188 -14.66 -0.11 -0.66
CA SER A 188 -13.45 0.70 -0.77
C SER A 188 -13.06 1.35 0.55
N TYR A 189 -14.04 1.84 1.29
CA TYR A 189 -13.79 2.45 2.60
C TYR A 189 -13.27 1.41 3.61
N MET A 190 -13.90 0.24 3.68
CA MET A 190 -13.43 -0.86 4.55
C MET A 190 -12.01 -1.31 4.19
N HIS A 191 -11.67 -1.32 2.91
CA HIS A 191 -10.32 -1.62 2.46
C HIS A 191 -9.31 -0.53 2.88
N ASP A 192 -9.66 0.75 2.68
CA ASP A 192 -8.73 1.86 2.85
C ASP A 192 -8.52 2.24 4.33
N TYR A 193 -9.55 2.07 5.16
CA TYR A 193 -9.57 2.57 6.55
C TYR A 193 -9.69 1.49 7.62
N PHE A 194 -9.93 0.24 7.24
CA PHE A 194 -10.17 -0.88 8.17
C PHE A 194 -11.30 -0.61 9.16
N GLU A 195 -12.30 0.15 8.73
CA GLU A 195 -13.50 0.48 9.48
C GLU A 195 -14.68 0.75 8.53
N LEU A 196 -15.89 0.88 9.06
CA LEU A 196 -17.06 1.25 8.26
C LEU A 196 -17.10 2.75 7.95
N PRO A 197 -17.65 3.15 6.78
CA PRO A 197 -18.05 4.53 6.56
C PRO A 197 -18.96 4.99 7.71
N PRO A 198 -18.80 6.22 8.22
CA PRO A 198 -19.54 6.70 9.40
C PRO A 198 -21.06 6.66 9.26
N ASP A 199 -21.54 6.83 8.04
CA ASP A 199 -22.97 6.85 7.73
C ASP A 199 -23.50 5.50 7.20
N ALA A 200 -22.61 4.51 7.03
CA ALA A 200 -23.01 3.18 6.56
C ALA A 200 -23.70 2.39 7.68
N LYS A 201 -24.83 1.80 7.31
CA LYS A 201 -25.57 0.90 8.18
C LYS A 201 -25.45 -0.54 7.66
N PRO A 202 -25.06 -1.51 8.51
CA PRO A 202 -24.99 -2.91 8.09
C PRO A 202 -26.26 -3.39 7.38
N ASP A 203 -27.44 -3.04 7.88
CA ASP A 203 -28.72 -3.44 7.30
C ASP A 203 -28.91 -2.95 5.85
N ASP A 204 -28.43 -1.72 5.54
CA ASP A 204 -28.56 -1.18 4.16
C ASP A 204 -27.63 -1.93 3.20
N VAL A 205 -26.42 -2.28 3.62
CA VAL A 205 -25.49 -3.11 2.82
C VAL A 205 -26.04 -4.52 2.65
N GLU A 206 -26.57 -5.11 3.70
CA GLU A 206 -27.20 -6.45 3.64
C GLU A 206 -28.43 -6.48 2.75
N LYS A 207 -29.21 -5.41 2.69
CA LYS A 207 -30.33 -5.25 1.75
C LYS A 207 -29.83 -5.26 0.30
N GLU A 208 -28.77 -4.54 -0.01
CA GLU A 208 -28.20 -4.51 -1.38
C GLU A 208 -27.54 -5.85 -1.73
N THR A 209 -26.74 -6.43 -0.85
CA THR A 209 -26.14 -7.75 -1.06
C THR A 209 -27.20 -8.87 -1.12
N GLY A 210 -28.32 -8.71 -0.42
CA GLY A 210 -29.47 -9.60 -0.54
C GLY A 210 -30.13 -9.56 -1.94
N LYS A 211 -30.15 -8.38 -2.60
CA LYS A 211 -30.59 -8.30 -4.01
C LYS A 211 -29.61 -9.03 -4.93
N VAL A 212 -28.30 -8.84 -4.70
CA VAL A 212 -27.23 -9.53 -5.43
C VAL A 212 -27.40 -11.04 -5.31
N ASN A 213 -27.52 -11.56 -4.09
CA ASN A 213 -27.67 -13.00 -3.85
C ASN A 213 -28.88 -13.59 -4.59
N ARG A 214 -30.03 -12.91 -4.58
CA ARG A 214 -31.20 -13.37 -5.35
C ARG A 214 -30.97 -13.43 -6.86
N LEU A 215 -30.13 -12.55 -7.41
CA LEU A 215 -29.76 -12.61 -8.83
C LEU A 215 -28.81 -13.77 -9.11
N LEU A 216 -27.85 -14.02 -8.24
CA LEU A 216 -26.92 -15.15 -8.33
C LEU A 216 -27.65 -16.48 -8.20
N GLU A 217 -28.61 -16.61 -7.28
CA GLU A 217 -29.47 -17.78 -7.14
C GLU A 217 -30.27 -18.08 -8.42
N LYS A 218 -30.80 -17.05 -9.11
CA LYS A 218 -31.48 -17.22 -10.40
C LYS A 218 -30.53 -17.74 -11.47
N ILE A 219 -29.27 -17.28 -11.52
CA ILE A 219 -28.30 -17.80 -12.48
C ILE A 219 -28.03 -19.28 -12.20
N ILE A 220 -27.80 -19.64 -10.96
CA ILE A 220 -27.54 -21.03 -10.55
C ILE A 220 -28.75 -21.92 -10.83
N ALA A 221 -29.97 -21.44 -10.52
CA ALA A 221 -31.20 -22.19 -10.76
C ALA A 221 -31.49 -22.40 -12.25
N SER A 222 -31.12 -21.43 -13.10
CA SER A 222 -31.36 -21.54 -14.55
C SER A 222 -30.42 -22.53 -15.26
N ALA A 223 -29.21 -22.70 -14.73
CA ALA A 223 -28.20 -23.63 -15.21
C ALA A 223 -27.30 -24.05 -14.02
N PRO A 224 -27.66 -25.10 -13.28
CA PRO A 224 -27.01 -25.44 -12.01
C PRO A 224 -25.57 -25.95 -12.13
N THR A 225 -25.13 -26.26 -13.34
CA THR A 225 -23.78 -26.68 -13.66
C THR A 225 -23.16 -25.83 -14.75
N GLY A 226 -21.82 -25.82 -14.80
CA GLY A 226 -21.05 -25.10 -15.81
C GLY A 226 -20.48 -23.76 -15.33
N LYS A 227 -19.53 -23.24 -16.09
CA LYS A 227 -18.67 -22.10 -15.74
C LYS A 227 -19.43 -20.91 -15.13
N ARG A 228 -20.59 -20.55 -15.70
CA ARG A 228 -21.37 -19.41 -15.21
C ARG A 228 -22.01 -19.66 -13.84
N ALA A 229 -22.43 -20.89 -13.56
CA ALA A 229 -22.97 -21.26 -12.26
C ALA A 229 -21.86 -21.32 -11.21
N ASP A 230 -20.68 -21.81 -11.58
CA ASP A 230 -19.53 -21.88 -10.69
C ASP A 230 -19.04 -20.48 -10.33
N GLU A 231 -19.01 -19.56 -11.31
CA GLU A 231 -18.70 -18.15 -11.07
C GLU A 231 -19.77 -17.47 -10.20
N ALA A 232 -21.07 -17.78 -10.40
CA ALA A 232 -22.12 -17.27 -9.53
C ALA A 232 -21.97 -17.77 -8.08
N ARG A 233 -21.56 -19.02 -7.86
CA ARG A 233 -21.25 -19.55 -6.51
C ARG A 233 -20.04 -18.86 -5.88
N LEU A 234 -19.01 -18.58 -6.68
CA LEU A 234 -17.85 -17.77 -6.24
C LEU A 234 -18.29 -16.38 -5.79
N TRP A 235 -19.15 -15.71 -6.57
CA TRP A 235 -19.70 -14.42 -6.19
C TRP A 235 -20.56 -14.48 -4.92
N GLN A 236 -21.34 -15.55 -4.72
CA GLN A 236 -22.07 -15.74 -3.46
C GLN A 236 -21.10 -15.85 -2.27
N GLN A 237 -19.97 -16.55 -2.44
CA GLN A 237 -18.97 -16.65 -1.39
C GLN A 237 -18.28 -15.30 -1.12
N ASN A 238 -17.95 -14.52 -2.16
CA ASN A 238 -17.41 -13.17 -2.00
C ASN A 238 -18.37 -12.21 -1.28
N VAL A 239 -19.66 -12.25 -1.66
CA VAL A 239 -20.70 -11.45 -0.98
C VAL A 239 -20.82 -11.86 0.49
N ARG A 240 -20.73 -13.14 0.81
CA ARG A 240 -20.74 -13.65 2.18
C ARG A 240 -19.54 -13.13 2.98
N SER A 241 -18.34 -13.17 2.38
CA SER A 241 -17.12 -12.61 2.97
C SER A 241 -17.25 -11.11 3.22
N LEU A 242 -17.77 -10.35 2.26
CA LEU A 242 -17.98 -8.92 2.40
C LEU A 242 -18.95 -8.58 3.56
N VAL A 243 -20.05 -9.33 3.68
CA VAL A 243 -21.03 -9.15 4.77
C VAL A 243 -20.42 -9.52 6.14
N ALA A 244 -19.62 -10.57 6.20
CA ALA A 244 -18.93 -10.97 7.42
C ALA A 244 -17.93 -9.90 7.89
N GLN A 245 -17.14 -9.35 6.96
CA GLN A 245 -16.21 -8.25 7.26
C GLN A 245 -16.96 -6.98 7.69
N LEU A 246 -18.05 -6.65 7.02
CA LEU A 246 -18.93 -5.54 7.39
C LEU A 246 -19.40 -5.63 8.84
N ARG A 247 -19.92 -6.81 9.26
CA ARG A 247 -20.39 -7.05 10.62
C ARG A 247 -19.25 -6.97 11.64
N ASP A 248 -18.12 -7.58 11.31
CA ASP A 248 -16.92 -7.53 12.14
C ASP A 248 -16.50 -6.08 12.41
N TYR A 249 -16.48 -5.22 11.38
CA TYR A 249 -16.15 -3.81 11.54
C TYR A 249 -17.24 -3.00 12.23
N ALA A 250 -18.52 -3.33 12.04
CA ALA A 250 -19.62 -2.69 12.77
C ALA A 250 -19.53 -2.95 14.28
N ASP A 251 -19.19 -4.16 14.67
CA ASP A 251 -19.05 -4.55 16.06
C ASP A 251 -17.81 -3.94 16.71
N LYS A 252 -16.72 -3.80 15.96
CA LYS A 252 -15.43 -3.28 16.45
C LYS A 252 -15.34 -1.76 16.44
N SER A 253 -16.00 -1.08 15.49
CA SER A 253 -15.85 0.37 15.27
C SER A 253 -16.02 1.24 16.51
N PRO A 254 -16.97 0.99 17.43
CA PRO A 254 -17.09 1.72 18.69
C PRO A 254 -16.01 1.40 19.72
N ARG A 255 -15.34 0.24 19.59
CA ARG A 255 -14.40 -0.33 20.56
C ARG A 255 -12.94 -0.04 20.24
N ASN A 256 -12.60 0.23 18.97
CA ASN A 256 -11.24 0.49 18.50
C ASN A 256 -10.65 1.84 18.95
N LEU A 257 -11.19 2.40 20.00
CA LEU A 257 -10.70 3.64 20.61
C LEU A 257 -9.43 3.44 21.44
N ASP A 258 -9.10 2.19 21.78
CA ASP A 258 -7.96 1.82 22.61
C ASP A 258 -7.40 0.47 22.11
N GLU A 259 -6.13 0.45 21.72
CA GLU A 259 -5.43 -0.77 21.31
C GLU A 259 -5.42 -1.83 22.42
N ASN A 260 -5.50 -1.41 23.70
CA ASN A 260 -5.59 -2.30 24.83
C ASN A 260 -6.99 -2.89 25.06
N SER A 261 -8.01 -2.46 24.33
CA SER A 261 -9.38 -2.99 24.45
C SER A 261 -9.66 -4.20 23.56
N PHE A 262 -8.77 -4.53 22.61
CA PHE A 262 -8.91 -5.69 21.75
C PHE A 262 -8.76 -6.99 22.56
N LYS A 263 -9.68 -7.91 22.36
CA LYS A 263 -9.65 -9.25 22.94
C LYS A 263 -9.60 -10.30 21.83
N ALA A 264 -8.97 -11.44 22.09
CA ALA A 264 -8.88 -12.53 21.11
C ALA A 264 -10.26 -12.97 20.59
N VAL A 265 -11.29 -12.94 21.42
CA VAL A 265 -12.69 -13.27 21.06
C VAL A 265 -13.27 -12.34 20.00
N ASP A 266 -12.75 -11.13 19.87
CA ASP A 266 -13.20 -10.15 18.86
C ASP A 266 -12.85 -10.61 17.42
N SER A 267 -11.93 -11.56 17.28
CA SER A 267 -11.60 -12.19 15.98
C SER A 267 -12.51 -13.36 15.60
N ASN A 268 -13.35 -13.87 16.49
CA ASN A 268 -14.20 -15.04 16.22
C ASN A 268 -15.05 -14.91 14.94
N PRO A 269 -15.71 -13.78 14.62
CA PRO A 269 -16.47 -13.64 13.37
C PRO A 269 -15.57 -13.73 12.12
N ARG A 270 -14.39 -13.11 12.15
CA ARG A 270 -13.41 -13.19 11.05
C ARG A 270 -12.91 -14.62 10.89
N ASP A 271 -12.53 -15.30 11.98
CA ASP A 271 -12.05 -16.68 11.95
C ASP A 271 -13.11 -17.65 11.42
N ALA A 272 -14.36 -17.48 11.82
CA ALA A 272 -15.45 -18.28 11.30
C ALA A 272 -15.61 -18.13 9.78
N GLN A 273 -15.47 -16.90 9.25
CA GLN A 273 -15.54 -16.66 7.81
C GLN A 273 -14.29 -17.16 7.08
N MET A 274 -13.11 -17.04 7.69
CA MET A 274 -11.87 -17.62 7.14
C MET A 274 -12.01 -19.14 6.96
N ALA A 275 -12.55 -19.82 7.97
CA ALA A 275 -12.83 -21.26 7.87
C ALA A 275 -13.87 -21.59 6.79
N ASP A 276 -14.98 -20.80 6.69
CA ASP A 276 -15.99 -21.02 5.65
C ASP A 276 -15.42 -20.82 4.24
N ASN A 277 -14.56 -19.81 4.04
CA ASN A 277 -13.88 -19.56 2.77
C ASN A 277 -12.96 -20.72 2.38
N LEU A 278 -12.12 -21.20 3.30
CA LEU A 278 -11.22 -22.33 3.04
C LEU A 278 -12.00 -23.61 2.77
N LEU A 279 -13.02 -23.93 3.57
CA LEU A 279 -13.86 -25.10 3.38
C LEU A 279 -14.65 -25.02 2.07
N TRP A 280 -15.14 -23.82 1.68
CA TRP A 280 -15.75 -23.59 0.39
C TRP A 280 -14.76 -23.89 -0.75
N TYR A 281 -13.53 -23.35 -0.67
CA TYR A 281 -12.48 -23.61 -1.66
C TYR A 281 -12.21 -25.11 -1.81
N LEU A 282 -12.04 -25.82 -0.69
CA LEU A 282 -11.78 -27.25 -0.69
C LEU A 282 -12.94 -28.08 -1.28
N ARG A 283 -14.19 -27.64 -1.13
CA ARG A 283 -15.36 -28.27 -1.79
C ARG A 283 -15.36 -28.06 -3.30
N GLN A 284 -14.89 -26.88 -3.78
CA GLN A 284 -14.77 -26.62 -5.21
C GLN A 284 -13.57 -27.34 -5.84
N HIS A 285 -12.55 -27.65 -5.05
CA HIS A 285 -11.31 -28.28 -5.49
C HIS A 285 -11.04 -29.60 -4.73
N PRO A 286 -11.87 -30.65 -4.91
CA PRO A 286 -11.82 -31.85 -4.06
C PRO A 286 -10.53 -32.67 -4.19
N GLN A 287 -9.76 -32.49 -5.26
CA GLN A 287 -8.50 -33.19 -5.50
C GLN A 287 -7.27 -32.45 -5.00
N GLU A 288 -7.41 -31.18 -4.60
CA GLU A 288 -6.28 -30.37 -4.18
C GLU A 288 -5.91 -30.63 -2.72
N LYS A 289 -4.60 -30.67 -2.46
CA LYS A 289 -4.00 -30.61 -1.14
C LYS A 289 -3.48 -29.21 -0.89
N VAL A 290 -3.82 -28.61 0.24
CA VAL A 290 -3.63 -27.21 0.52
C VAL A 290 -2.68 -27.00 1.69
N VAL A 291 -1.71 -26.11 1.52
CA VAL A 291 -0.89 -25.58 2.62
C VAL A 291 -1.41 -24.19 2.98
N CYS A 292 -1.82 -23.99 4.23
CA CYS A 292 -2.22 -22.67 4.74
C CYS A 292 -1.01 -21.94 5.32
N TRP A 293 -0.91 -20.65 5.01
CA TRP A 293 0.10 -19.74 5.52
C TRP A 293 -0.59 -18.64 6.35
N ALA A 294 -0.45 -18.69 7.66
CA ALA A 294 -1.07 -17.75 8.60
C ALA A 294 -0.36 -17.75 9.95
N ALA A 295 -0.80 -16.91 10.87
CA ALA A 295 -0.36 -16.92 12.25
C ALA A 295 -1.11 -17.96 13.10
N LEU A 296 -0.45 -18.51 14.13
CA LEU A 296 -0.98 -19.57 14.99
C LEU A 296 -2.32 -19.21 15.67
N PRO A 297 -2.57 -17.98 16.12
CA PRO A 297 -3.88 -17.65 16.69
C PRO A 297 -5.03 -18.10 15.80
N HIS A 298 -4.94 -17.91 14.49
CA HIS A 298 -5.98 -18.33 13.55
C HIS A 298 -5.97 -19.83 13.24
N LEU A 299 -4.78 -20.46 13.27
CA LEU A 299 -4.62 -21.86 12.85
C LEU A 299 -4.87 -22.88 13.96
N ALA A 300 -4.77 -22.48 15.22
CA ALA A 300 -4.93 -23.36 16.36
C ALA A 300 -6.28 -24.10 16.35
N ASN A 301 -6.31 -25.28 17.00
CA ASN A 301 -7.55 -26.03 17.13
C ASN A 301 -8.27 -25.66 18.45
N ARG A 302 -8.28 -26.55 19.42
CA ARG A 302 -9.05 -26.40 20.67
C ARG A 302 -8.26 -25.66 21.73
N LEU A 303 -8.82 -24.54 22.22
CA LEU A 303 -8.17 -23.67 23.19
C LEU A 303 -8.91 -23.61 24.55
N GLU A 304 -10.01 -24.40 24.73
CA GLU A 304 -10.86 -24.34 25.91
C GLU A 304 -10.15 -24.82 27.19
N ARG A 305 -9.05 -25.54 27.08
CA ARG A 305 -8.30 -26.10 28.20
C ARG A 305 -6.98 -25.38 28.46
N PHE A 306 -6.85 -24.17 27.99
CA PHE A 306 -5.70 -23.31 28.28
C PHE A 306 -5.93 -22.51 29.57
N GLN A 307 -4.86 -22.16 30.29
CA GLN A 307 -4.94 -21.44 31.56
C GLN A 307 -5.07 -19.93 31.35
N ASN A 308 -5.94 -19.50 30.42
CA ASN A 308 -6.21 -18.11 30.11
C ASN A 308 -7.67 -17.97 29.65
N ALA A 309 -8.47 -17.24 30.40
CA ALA A 309 -9.93 -17.11 30.15
C ALA A 309 -10.25 -16.44 28.80
N GLU A 310 -9.43 -15.49 28.36
CA GLU A 310 -9.58 -14.84 27.06
C GLU A 310 -9.34 -15.85 25.92
N ILE A 311 -8.27 -16.62 26.02
CA ILE A 311 -7.92 -17.67 25.04
C ILE A 311 -8.96 -18.79 25.02
N GLN A 312 -9.54 -19.15 26.18
CA GLN A 312 -10.61 -20.16 26.24
C GLN A 312 -11.87 -19.75 25.44
N ALA A 313 -12.14 -18.46 25.34
CA ALA A 313 -13.31 -17.94 24.61
C ALA A 313 -13.04 -17.80 23.10
N TYR A 314 -11.79 -17.82 22.69
CA TYR A 314 -11.41 -17.68 21.29
C TYR A 314 -11.71 -18.95 20.48
N ARG A 315 -12.16 -18.76 19.23
CA ARG A 315 -12.57 -19.84 18.31
C ARG A 315 -11.82 -19.70 16.99
N PRO A 316 -10.58 -20.22 16.91
CA PRO A 316 -9.75 -20.11 15.72
C PRO A 316 -10.37 -20.82 14.50
N MET A 317 -10.02 -20.37 13.30
CA MET A 317 -10.43 -21.01 12.05
C MET A 317 -9.98 -22.48 11.98
N GLY A 318 -8.77 -22.77 12.47
CA GLY A 318 -8.22 -24.15 12.45
C GLY A 318 -9.13 -25.18 13.10
N ARG A 319 -9.81 -24.80 14.18
CA ARG A 319 -10.86 -25.63 14.81
C ARG A 319 -11.99 -25.93 13.85
N ALA A 320 -12.60 -24.88 13.28
CA ALA A 320 -13.75 -25.05 12.38
C ALA A 320 -13.37 -25.87 11.12
N VAL A 321 -12.15 -25.74 10.64
CA VAL A 321 -11.64 -26.52 9.50
C VAL A 321 -11.45 -27.99 9.90
N LYS A 322 -10.87 -28.28 11.08
CA LYS A 322 -10.75 -29.67 11.59
C LYS A 322 -12.13 -30.29 11.83
N ASP A 323 -13.08 -29.55 12.40
CA ASP A 323 -14.45 -30.04 12.60
C ASP A 323 -15.18 -30.31 11.27
N GLY A 324 -14.93 -29.50 10.23
CA GLY A 324 -15.56 -29.62 8.91
C GLY A 324 -14.99 -30.72 8.01
N LEU A 325 -13.69 -31.03 8.12
CA LEU A 325 -13.00 -32.01 7.28
C LEU A 325 -12.76 -33.37 7.97
N GLY A 326 -12.69 -33.37 9.31
CA GLY A 326 -12.16 -34.48 10.10
C GLY A 326 -10.75 -34.20 10.59
N ALA A 327 -10.47 -34.61 11.83
CA ALA A 327 -9.23 -34.26 12.53
C ALA A 327 -7.96 -34.80 11.84
N ASP A 328 -8.04 -35.94 11.18
CA ASP A 328 -6.95 -36.60 10.44
C ASP A 328 -6.70 -35.99 9.07
N GLN A 329 -7.62 -35.16 8.56
CA GLN A 329 -7.47 -34.46 7.29
C GLN A 329 -6.74 -33.11 7.41
N VAL A 330 -6.45 -32.65 8.64
CA VAL A 330 -5.80 -31.36 8.88
C VAL A 330 -4.65 -31.54 9.84
N TYR A 331 -3.47 -31.11 9.44
CA TYR A 331 -2.27 -31.11 10.26
C TYR A 331 -1.84 -29.67 10.57
N ILE A 332 -1.71 -29.32 11.83
CA ILE A 332 -1.34 -27.97 12.30
C ILE A 332 0.08 -28.03 12.87
N LEU A 333 0.98 -27.26 12.24
CA LEU A 333 2.37 -27.11 12.66
C LEU A 333 2.58 -25.70 13.23
N GLY A 334 2.75 -25.62 14.55
CA GLY A 334 3.12 -24.40 15.24
C GLY A 334 4.63 -24.10 15.14
N THR A 335 5.05 -22.92 15.55
CA THR A 335 6.45 -22.50 15.57
C THR A 335 6.85 -22.04 16.97
N LEU A 336 8.03 -22.45 17.43
CA LEU A 336 8.64 -22.08 18.70
C LEU A 336 9.96 -21.37 18.46
N ALA A 337 10.22 -20.27 19.20
CA ALA A 337 11.48 -19.55 19.15
C ALA A 337 12.26 -19.68 20.47
N GLY A 338 13.54 -20.11 20.39
CA GLY A 338 14.42 -20.16 21.55
C GLY A 338 14.95 -18.80 21.98
N GLY A 339 14.83 -17.79 21.13
CA GLY A 339 15.31 -16.41 21.33
C GLY A 339 15.47 -15.70 20.00
N GLY A 340 16.22 -14.60 19.99
CA GLY A 340 16.47 -13.78 18.82
C GLY A 340 15.70 -12.48 18.82
N SER A 341 15.26 -12.03 17.65
CA SER A 341 14.44 -10.83 17.49
C SER A 341 13.41 -11.00 16.36
N TYR A 342 12.33 -10.24 16.45
CA TYR A 342 11.21 -10.25 15.51
C TYR A 342 10.73 -8.82 15.24
N GLY A 343 10.00 -8.61 14.18
CA GLY A 343 9.41 -7.32 13.82
C GLY A 343 9.18 -7.18 12.32
N SER A 344 8.65 -6.02 11.92
CA SER A 344 8.48 -5.74 10.50
C SER A 344 9.83 -5.52 9.81
N TRP A 345 9.92 -5.87 8.52
CA TRP A 345 11.07 -5.53 7.67
C TRP A 345 11.35 -4.02 7.57
N SER A 346 10.42 -3.17 7.99
CA SER A 346 10.52 -1.70 7.97
C SER A 346 10.88 -1.07 9.32
N GLU A 347 11.05 -1.87 10.39
CA GLU A 347 11.27 -1.40 11.76
C GLU A 347 12.50 -2.05 12.40
N ALA A 348 13.00 -1.44 13.46
CA ALA A 348 13.99 -2.10 14.30
C ALA A 348 13.38 -3.31 15.00
N GLY A 349 14.04 -4.47 14.90
CA GLY A 349 13.56 -5.69 15.54
C GLY A 349 13.44 -5.57 17.05
N ARG A 350 12.43 -6.23 17.61
CA ARG A 350 12.21 -6.38 19.06
C ARG A 350 12.82 -7.68 19.52
N ALA A 351 13.43 -7.70 20.69
CA ALA A 351 13.97 -8.94 21.25
C ALA A 351 12.83 -9.93 21.59
N VAL A 352 13.00 -11.18 21.22
CA VAL A 352 12.14 -12.27 21.71
C VAL A 352 12.36 -12.42 23.20
N PRO A 353 11.32 -12.45 24.03
CA PRO A 353 11.46 -12.72 25.45
C PRO A 353 12.17 -14.08 25.68
N LEU A 354 13.12 -14.12 26.63
CA LEU A 354 13.77 -15.39 26.98
C LEU A 354 12.72 -16.35 27.53
N PRO A 355 12.64 -17.60 27.02
CA PRO A 355 11.71 -18.58 27.53
C PRO A 355 11.97 -18.92 29.00
N GLY A 356 10.90 -18.91 29.79
CA GLY A 356 10.99 -19.25 31.21
C GLY A 356 11.35 -20.72 31.43
N ALA A 357 12.02 -21.02 32.55
CA ALA A 357 12.35 -22.38 32.94
C ALA A 357 11.07 -23.24 33.01
N GLY A 358 11.12 -24.43 32.44
CA GLY A 358 9.97 -25.36 32.33
C GLY A 358 9.05 -25.13 31.14
N SER A 359 9.36 -24.16 30.27
CA SER A 359 8.72 -24.05 28.96
C SER A 359 9.34 -25.01 27.96
N LEU A 360 8.57 -25.39 26.94
CA LEU A 360 9.05 -26.29 25.88
C LEU A 360 10.22 -25.66 25.11
N GLU A 361 10.20 -24.34 24.88
CA GLU A 361 11.31 -23.63 24.23
C GLU A 361 12.58 -23.69 25.05
N ALA A 362 12.51 -23.57 26.38
CA ALA A 362 13.68 -23.68 27.24
C ALA A 362 14.28 -25.09 27.22
N GLU A 363 13.46 -26.14 27.19
CA GLU A 363 13.89 -27.55 27.06
C GLU A 363 14.58 -27.81 25.71
N LEU A 364 14.02 -27.26 24.62
CA LEU A 364 14.58 -27.40 23.27
C LEU A 364 15.86 -26.58 23.10
N ALA A 365 15.91 -25.38 23.66
CA ALA A 365 17.10 -24.53 23.63
C ALA A 365 18.29 -25.15 24.37
N ALA A 366 18.08 -26.04 25.35
CA ALA A 366 19.12 -26.80 26.00
C ALA A 366 19.73 -27.90 25.12
N GLN A 367 19.09 -28.31 24.04
CA GLN A 367 19.59 -29.28 23.07
C GLN A 367 20.54 -28.60 22.07
N PRO A 368 21.45 -29.34 21.40
CA PRO A 368 22.42 -28.72 20.50
C PRO A 368 21.87 -28.31 19.12
N ALA A 369 20.68 -28.78 18.72
CA ALA A 369 20.14 -28.54 17.38
C ALA A 369 19.64 -27.06 17.24
N ASP A 370 19.97 -26.41 16.13
CA ASP A 370 19.45 -25.07 15.82
C ASP A 370 17.97 -25.11 15.39
N TYR A 371 17.58 -26.22 14.76
CA TYR A 371 16.19 -26.45 14.34
C TYR A 371 15.78 -27.84 14.76
N ALA A 372 14.59 -27.94 15.30
CA ALA A 372 14.05 -29.25 15.70
C ALA A 372 12.53 -29.30 15.46
N PHE A 373 12.03 -30.45 15.07
CA PHE A 373 10.61 -30.73 15.05
C PHE A 373 10.25 -31.51 16.31
N VAL A 374 9.10 -31.15 16.92
CA VAL A 374 8.54 -31.82 18.10
C VAL A 374 7.14 -32.31 17.75
N SER A 375 6.91 -33.62 17.82
CA SER A 375 5.57 -34.20 17.62
C SER A 375 4.74 -34.13 18.91
N LEU A 376 3.51 -33.65 18.81
CA LEU A 376 2.50 -33.71 19.86
C LEU A 376 1.37 -34.68 19.53
N LYS A 377 1.36 -35.24 18.32
CA LYS A 377 0.28 -36.09 17.81
C LYS A 377 0.06 -37.36 18.63
N HIS A 378 1.11 -37.82 19.26
CA HIS A 378 1.09 -39.07 20.10
C HIS A 378 1.43 -38.75 21.57
N ASP A 379 1.28 -37.50 21.98
CA ASP A 379 1.54 -37.11 23.37
C ASP A 379 0.52 -37.74 24.34
N ALA A 380 0.94 -37.87 25.61
CA ALA A 380 0.09 -38.44 26.63
C ALA A 380 -1.16 -37.57 26.83
N PRO A 381 -2.36 -38.16 26.83
CA PRO A 381 -3.58 -37.38 27.07
C PRO A 381 -3.52 -36.57 28.38
N GLY A 382 -3.81 -35.29 28.30
CA GLY A 382 -3.85 -34.42 29.49
C GLY A 382 -2.50 -33.86 29.94
N ARG A 383 -1.44 -34.01 29.14
CA ARG A 383 -0.15 -33.36 29.40
C ARG A 383 -0.29 -31.84 29.16
N GLU A 384 -0.07 -31.07 30.20
CA GLU A 384 0.03 -29.62 30.11
C GLU A 384 1.46 -29.21 29.76
N LEU A 385 1.58 -28.30 28.78
CA LEU A 385 2.83 -27.67 28.39
C LEU A 385 2.69 -26.16 28.50
N THR A 386 3.79 -25.50 28.81
CA THR A 386 3.90 -24.04 28.68
C THR A 386 4.74 -23.73 27.46
N THR A 387 4.22 -22.91 26.53
CA THR A 387 4.95 -22.42 25.38
C THR A 387 4.76 -20.91 25.21
N TYR A 388 5.58 -20.29 24.37
CA TYR A 388 5.52 -18.89 23.96
C TYR A 388 5.05 -18.75 22.49
N ALA A 389 4.39 -19.77 21.95
CA ALA A 389 3.96 -19.84 20.56
C ALA A 389 2.91 -18.76 20.17
N PHE A 390 2.16 -18.20 21.13
CA PHE A 390 1.21 -17.10 20.89
C PHE A 390 1.88 -15.76 21.18
N GLU A 391 2.36 -15.08 20.14
CA GLU A 391 2.93 -13.74 20.22
C GLU A 391 4.00 -13.58 21.33
N TYR A 392 4.79 -14.62 21.55
CA TYR A 392 5.85 -14.65 22.56
C TYR A 392 5.35 -14.42 24.01
N LYS A 393 4.11 -14.73 24.30
CA LYS A 393 3.55 -14.71 25.64
C LYS A 393 3.48 -16.13 26.21
N PRO A 394 3.85 -16.32 27.50
CA PRO A 394 3.77 -17.66 28.12
C PRO A 394 2.31 -18.09 28.23
N LEU A 395 2.00 -19.25 27.69
CA LEU A 395 0.65 -19.82 27.70
C LEU A 395 0.72 -21.31 28.06
N ALA A 396 0.08 -21.66 29.18
CA ALA A 396 -0.02 -23.04 29.66
C ALA A 396 -1.34 -23.67 29.25
N GLY A 397 -1.30 -24.93 28.81
CA GLY A 397 -2.50 -25.65 28.39
C GLY A 397 -2.20 -26.97 27.71
N LEU A 398 -3.23 -27.59 27.16
CA LEU A 398 -3.14 -28.84 26.42
C LEU A 398 -2.77 -28.59 24.95
N TRP A 399 -1.49 -28.36 24.70
CA TRP A 399 -1.00 -27.99 23.38
C TRP A 399 -1.21 -29.07 22.32
N SER A 400 -1.23 -30.37 22.72
CA SER A 400 -1.58 -31.49 21.83
C SER A 400 -3.02 -31.46 21.31
N GLU A 401 -3.92 -30.67 21.95
CA GLU A 401 -5.25 -30.40 21.40
C GLU A 401 -5.28 -29.20 20.44
N ALA A 402 -4.30 -28.30 20.54
CA ALA A 402 -4.23 -27.09 19.73
C ALA A 402 -3.44 -27.26 18.42
N VAL A 403 -2.33 -27.99 18.46
CA VAL A 403 -1.44 -28.24 17.33
C VAL A 403 -1.01 -29.71 17.28
N ASP A 404 -0.62 -30.20 16.11
CA ASP A 404 -0.13 -31.58 15.94
C ASP A 404 1.40 -31.70 16.18
N GLY A 405 2.12 -30.56 16.09
CA GLY A 405 3.55 -30.49 16.37
C GLY A 405 4.08 -29.08 16.31
N PHE A 406 5.35 -28.92 16.66
CA PHE A 406 6.07 -27.66 16.60
C PHE A 406 7.36 -27.77 15.81
N LEU A 407 7.65 -26.73 15.02
CA LEU A 407 8.98 -26.46 14.53
C LEU A 407 9.67 -25.47 15.48
N PHE A 408 10.76 -25.90 16.09
CA PHE A 408 11.61 -25.08 16.93
C PHE A 408 12.70 -24.42 16.11
N VAL A 409 12.86 -23.08 16.29
CA VAL A 409 13.92 -22.26 15.71
C VAL A 409 14.69 -21.62 16.87
N ARG A 410 15.98 -21.98 17.05
CA ARG A 410 16.80 -21.50 18.18
C ARG A 410 16.86 -20.00 18.27
N SER A 411 17.04 -19.32 17.14
CA SER A 411 17.11 -17.86 17.08
C SER A 411 16.34 -17.35 15.86
N VAL A 412 15.22 -16.68 16.10
CA VAL A 412 14.47 -16.03 15.03
C VAL A 412 15.07 -14.66 14.71
N GLN A 413 14.86 -14.20 13.48
CA GLN A 413 15.37 -12.93 12.97
C GLN A 413 14.26 -12.19 12.24
N PRO A 414 14.18 -10.84 12.37
CA PRO A 414 13.25 -10.05 11.59
C PRO A 414 13.48 -10.26 10.10
N PRO A 415 12.45 -10.16 9.26
CA PRO A 415 12.63 -10.20 7.83
C PRO A 415 13.41 -8.99 7.33
N HIS A 416 14.16 -9.18 6.26
CA HIS A 416 14.85 -8.10 5.56
C HIS A 416 13.92 -7.52 4.50
N ALA A 417 14.03 -6.21 4.28
CA ALA A 417 13.28 -5.58 3.19
C ALA A 417 13.76 -6.08 1.82
N VAL A 418 12.83 -6.26 0.89
CA VAL A 418 13.16 -6.63 -0.49
C VAL A 418 14.14 -5.61 -1.09
N SER A 419 15.26 -6.11 -1.64
CA SER A 419 16.20 -5.27 -2.39
C SER A 419 15.58 -4.89 -3.74
N LEU A 420 15.46 -3.59 -4.00
CA LEU A 420 14.81 -3.04 -5.19
C LEU A 420 15.59 -3.22 -6.51
N LEU A 421 16.82 -3.73 -6.44
CA LEU A 421 17.69 -3.89 -7.61
C LEU A 421 17.80 -5.33 -8.15
N ALA A 422 16.96 -6.23 -7.72
CA ALA A 422 17.07 -7.63 -8.08
C ALA A 422 16.26 -8.01 -9.32
N ALA A 423 16.61 -7.54 -10.51
CA ALA A 423 16.29 -8.23 -11.78
C ALA A 423 17.06 -7.59 -12.96
N GLY A 424 18.37 -7.79 -12.99
CA GLY A 424 19.16 -7.64 -14.20
C GLY A 424 20.15 -8.80 -14.27
N PRO A 425 20.51 -9.32 -15.44
CA PRO A 425 21.49 -10.37 -15.54
C PRO A 425 22.80 -9.95 -14.88
N ALA A 426 23.40 -10.86 -14.14
CA ALA A 426 24.67 -10.66 -13.46
C ALA A 426 25.72 -10.13 -14.44
N ALA A 427 26.08 -8.87 -14.31
CA ALA A 427 27.23 -8.30 -14.98
C ALA A 427 28.46 -8.58 -14.13
N ASP A 428 29.43 -9.19 -14.77
CA ASP A 428 30.73 -9.56 -14.26
C ASP A 428 31.47 -8.34 -13.70
N THR A 429 31.78 -8.38 -12.39
CA THR A 429 32.46 -7.28 -11.71
C THR A 429 33.95 -7.40 -11.87
N THR A 430 34.51 -6.82 -12.92
CA THR A 430 35.91 -6.42 -12.92
C THR A 430 35.98 -4.91 -12.80
N ALA A 431 36.53 -4.48 -11.66
CA ALA A 431 36.71 -3.09 -11.31
C ALA A 431 37.64 -2.35 -12.27
N VAL A 432 37.10 -1.32 -12.93
CA VAL A 432 37.93 -0.30 -13.60
C VAL A 432 37.83 1.01 -12.80
N LYS A 433 38.94 1.39 -12.20
CA LYS A 433 39.12 2.73 -11.62
C LYS A 433 39.17 3.75 -12.74
N ALA A 434 38.18 4.64 -12.80
CA ALA A 434 38.24 5.81 -13.68
C ALA A 434 38.72 7.03 -12.90
N GLN A 435 39.79 7.64 -13.34
CA GLN A 435 40.26 8.94 -12.93
C GLN A 435 39.40 10.07 -13.50
N PRO A 436 39.25 11.20 -12.82
CA PRO A 436 38.49 12.33 -13.34
C PRO A 436 39.27 13.12 -14.35
N THR A 437 38.76 13.27 -15.54
CA THR A 437 39.25 14.26 -16.51
C THR A 437 38.48 15.55 -16.35
N ALA A 438 39.22 16.58 -16.01
CA ALA A 438 38.78 17.96 -16.02
C ALA A 438 38.56 18.43 -17.48
N ASN A 439 37.41 19.06 -17.75
CA ASN A 439 37.30 19.88 -18.94
C ASN A 439 36.79 21.28 -18.58
N ALA A 440 37.48 22.22 -19.20
CA ALA A 440 37.59 23.60 -18.85
C ALA A 440 36.54 24.52 -19.49
N LEU A 441 36.18 25.52 -18.71
CA LEU A 441 35.97 26.93 -19.06
C LEU A 441 34.96 27.32 -20.17
N ASN A 442 33.95 28.08 -19.75
CA ASN A 442 33.69 29.37 -20.37
C ASN A 442 32.82 30.33 -19.51
N PRO A 443 32.73 31.63 -19.80
CA PRO A 443 33.03 32.67 -18.83
C PRO A 443 31.77 33.29 -18.15
N VAL A 444 32.08 33.86 -17.02
CA VAL A 444 31.28 34.67 -16.10
C VAL A 444 30.41 35.71 -16.83
N LEU A 445 29.09 35.65 -16.57
CA LEU A 445 28.19 36.81 -16.60
C LEU A 445 27.75 37.15 -15.18
N ALA A 446 27.96 38.41 -14.82
CA ALA A 446 27.76 38.94 -13.49
C ALA A 446 26.33 38.80 -12.95
N PRO A 447 26.14 38.65 -11.64
CA PRO A 447 24.81 38.45 -11.04
C PRO A 447 24.04 39.77 -11.08
N ARG A 448 22.88 39.72 -11.73
CA ARG A 448 21.90 40.79 -11.65
C ARG A 448 21.21 40.70 -10.29
N GLN A 449 21.49 41.65 -9.42
CA GLN A 449 20.78 41.78 -8.13
C GLN A 449 19.31 41.92 -8.36
N VAL A 450 18.51 40.95 -7.90
CA VAL A 450 17.06 41.07 -7.79
C VAL A 450 16.80 41.92 -6.53
N ARG A 451 16.46 43.17 -6.73
CA ARG A 451 15.92 44.04 -5.67
C ARG A 451 14.59 43.45 -5.21
N MET A 452 14.50 43.12 -3.90
CA MET A 452 13.23 42.87 -3.26
C MET A 452 12.30 44.06 -3.45
N ALA A 453 11.12 43.81 -4.05
CA ALA A 453 10.09 44.83 -4.26
C ALA A 453 9.46 45.17 -2.91
N THR A 454 9.67 46.39 -2.48
CA THR A 454 8.95 47.08 -1.41
C THR A 454 7.51 47.37 -1.85
N ALA A 455 6.56 47.13 -0.94
CA ALA A 455 5.15 47.53 -0.96
C ALA A 455 4.35 47.16 -2.22
N GLY A 456 3.64 46.04 -2.15
CA GLY A 456 2.61 45.66 -3.11
C GLY A 456 1.24 46.20 -2.72
N THR A 457 0.39 46.48 -3.73
CA THR A 457 -1.02 46.86 -3.55
C THR A 457 -1.87 45.59 -3.54
N THR A 458 -2.73 45.40 -2.54
CA THR A 458 -3.69 44.30 -2.54
C THR A 458 -4.81 44.60 -3.52
N VAL A 459 -4.90 43.85 -4.60
CA VAL A 459 -6.01 43.85 -5.56
C VAL A 459 -7.00 42.78 -5.19
N ARG A 460 -8.27 43.17 -5.04
CA ARG A 460 -9.39 42.27 -4.87
C ARG A 460 -10.35 42.43 -6.03
N GLY A 461 -10.94 41.31 -6.48
CA GLY A 461 -11.86 41.39 -7.61
C GLY A 461 -12.75 40.17 -7.74
N VAL A 462 -13.59 40.23 -8.79
CA VAL A 462 -14.43 39.11 -9.21
C VAL A 462 -14.24 38.87 -10.71
N VAL A 463 -14.22 37.61 -11.08
CA VAL A 463 -14.14 37.16 -12.48
C VAL A 463 -15.52 36.67 -12.91
N LEU A 464 -16.07 37.24 -13.97
CA LEU A 464 -17.40 36.94 -14.49
C LEU A 464 -17.30 36.51 -15.97
N ASP A 465 -18.19 35.61 -16.37
CA ASP A 465 -18.43 35.32 -17.78
C ASP A 465 -19.03 36.54 -18.48
N GLN A 466 -18.44 36.98 -19.57
CA GLN A 466 -18.86 38.18 -20.27
C GLN A 466 -20.29 38.09 -20.83
N LYS A 467 -20.72 36.89 -21.24
CA LYS A 467 -22.02 36.67 -21.87
C LYS A 467 -23.13 36.42 -20.87
N THR A 468 -22.86 35.59 -19.88
CA THR A 468 -23.87 35.15 -18.90
C THR A 468 -23.87 35.94 -17.61
N GLN A 469 -22.83 36.76 -17.36
CA GLN A 469 -22.55 37.46 -16.10
C GLN A 469 -22.41 36.51 -14.87
N ALA A 470 -22.34 35.22 -15.09
CA ALA A 470 -22.14 34.23 -14.03
C ALA A 470 -20.69 34.30 -13.50
N PRO A 471 -20.48 34.11 -12.21
CA PRO A 471 -19.13 33.95 -11.68
C PRO A 471 -18.35 32.84 -12.39
N VAL A 472 -17.07 33.11 -12.68
CA VAL A 472 -16.15 32.07 -13.23
C VAL A 472 -15.31 31.57 -12.05
N PRO A 473 -15.65 30.41 -11.49
CA PRO A 473 -14.91 29.83 -10.39
C PRO A 473 -13.57 29.28 -10.89
N TYR A 474 -12.59 29.30 -10.00
CA TYR A 474 -11.27 28.69 -10.21
C TYR A 474 -10.48 29.23 -11.41
N ALA A 475 -10.81 30.43 -11.88
CA ALA A 475 -10.01 31.14 -12.88
C ALA A 475 -8.64 31.50 -12.31
N SER A 476 -7.59 31.24 -13.06
CA SER A 476 -6.22 31.63 -12.70
C SER A 476 -6.06 33.14 -12.87
N VAL A 477 -5.55 33.83 -11.86
CA VAL A 477 -5.22 35.26 -11.84
C VAL A 477 -3.74 35.38 -11.52
N SER A 478 -2.91 35.84 -12.46
CA SER A 478 -1.46 35.90 -12.30
C SER A 478 -0.88 37.23 -12.76
N VAL A 479 0.31 37.55 -12.22
CA VAL A 479 1.10 38.68 -12.70
C VAL A 479 2.07 38.18 -13.74
N PRO A 480 1.93 38.55 -15.03
CA PRO A 480 2.79 38.05 -16.08
C PRO A 480 4.27 38.27 -15.79
N GLY A 481 5.09 37.19 -15.96
CA GLY A 481 6.54 37.25 -15.80
C GLY A 481 7.05 37.34 -14.35
N ARG A 482 6.19 37.17 -13.32
CA ARG A 482 6.61 37.35 -11.92
C ARG A 482 6.31 36.14 -11.00
N GLY A 483 5.74 35.05 -11.50
CA GLY A 483 5.46 33.85 -10.68
C GLY A 483 4.47 34.12 -9.52
N VAL A 484 3.76 35.24 -9.51
CA VAL A 484 2.79 35.60 -8.48
C VAL A 484 1.39 35.46 -9.07
N GLY A 485 0.52 34.69 -8.40
CA GLY A 485 -0.84 34.47 -8.86
C GLY A 485 -1.74 33.91 -7.76
N THR A 486 -3.04 33.88 -8.06
CA THR A 486 -4.09 33.27 -7.23
C THR A 486 -5.14 32.64 -8.14
N VAL A 487 -6.14 32.01 -7.58
CA VAL A 487 -7.32 31.51 -8.29
C VAL A 487 -8.59 32.10 -7.67
N THR A 488 -9.65 32.19 -8.47
CA THR A 488 -10.95 32.67 -7.96
C THR A 488 -11.62 31.59 -7.09
N ASP A 489 -12.39 32.03 -6.09
CA ASP A 489 -13.25 31.15 -5.28
C ASP A 489 -14.49 30.66 -6.07
N GLY A 490 -15.35 29.86 -5.44
CA GLY A 490 -16.60 29.37 -6.05
C GLY A 490 -17.59 30.45 -6.48
N GLN A 491 -17.41 31.69 -6.01
CA GLN A 491 -18.15 32.89 -6.40
C GLN A 491 -17.37 33.79 -7.36
N GLY A 492 -16.28 33.29 -7.95
CA GLY A 492 -15.45 34.00 -8.88
C GLY A 492 -14.59 35.11 -8.25
N ARG A 493 -14.48 35.22 -6.93
CA ARG A 493 -13.74 36.28 -6.24
C ARG A 493 -12.28 35.93 -6.03
N PHE A 494 -11.39 36.89 -6.11
CA PHE A 494 -9.96 36.71 -5.86
C PHE A 494 -9.36 37.86 -5.04
N GLY A 495 -8.21 37.59 -4.44
CA GLY A 495 -7.37 38.57 -3.77
C GLY A 495 -5.90 38.27 -4.06
N LEU A 496 -5.14 39.29 -4.51
CA LEU A 496 -3.73 39.12 -4.87
C LEU A 496 -2.95 40.38 -4.51
N VAL A 497 -1.77 40.22 -3.92
CA VAL A 497 -0.83 41.33 -3.70
C VAL A 497 0.02 41.50 -4.95
N VAL A 498 -0.06 42.65 -5.58
CA VAL A 498 0.65 42.93 -6.83
C VAL A 498 1.55 44.14 -6.67
N PRO A 499 2.69 44.24 -7.35
CA PRO A 499 3.48 45.44 -7.41
C PRO A 499 2.70 46.61 -8.03
N ALA A 500 2.92 47.83 -7.58
CA ALA A 500 2.27 48.99 -8.11
C ALA A 500 2.48 49.14 -9.64
N GLY A 501 1.37 49.37 -10.39
CA GLY A 501 1.38 49.47 -11.85
C GLY A 501 1.48 48.15 -12.60
N GLY A 502 1.31 46.97 -11.93
CA GLY A 502 1.33 45.62 -12.56
C GLY A 502 0.08 45.37 -13.42
N GLN A 503 0.18 44.38 -14.30
CA GLN A 503 -0.96 43.83 -15.03
C GLN A 503 -1.30 42.45 -14.46
N LEU A 504 -2.58 42.08 -14.52
CA LEU A 504 -3.07 40.74 -14.20
C LEU A 504 -3.48 40.05 -15.48
N ALA A 505 -2.97 38.84 -15.68
CA ALA A 505 -3.50 37.89 -16.66
C ALA A 505 -4.50 36.99 -15.97
N VAL A 506 -5.74 36.98 -16.49
CA VAL A 506 -6.81 36.14 -15.96
C VAL A 506 -7.20 35.14 -17.03
N SER A 507 -7.15 33.84 -16.69
CA SER A 507 -7.47 32.76 -17.63
C SER A 507 -8.32 31.70 -16.95
N SER A 508 -9.20 31.08 -17.71
CA SER A 508 -9.98 29.92 -17.32
C SER A 508 -10.24 29.04 -18.52
N VAL A 509 -10.45 27.74 -18.30
CA VAL A 509 -10.76 26.80 -19.38
C VAL A 509 -12.08 27.22 -20.06
N GLY A 510 -12.09 27.25 -21.38
CA GLY A 510 -13.26 27.68 -22.16
C GLY A 510 -13.36 29.22 -22.34
N TYR A 511 -12.36 29.99 -21.89
CA TYR A 511 -12.32 31.45 -22.00
C TYR A 511 -11.02 31.96 -22.64
N ALA A 512 -11.12 33.06 -23.35
CA ALA A 512 -9.95 33.80 -23.80
C ALA A 512 -9.27 34.47 -22.62
N THR A 513 -7.94 34.37 -22.52
CA THR A 513 -7.18 35.04 -21.46
C THR A 513 -7.39 36.58 -21.53
N ALA A 514 -7.78 37.17 -20.42
CA ALA A 514 -7.91 38.59 -20.28
C ALA A 514 -6.69 39.16 -19.55
N THR A 515 -6.14 40.27 -20.06
CA THR A 515 -5.10 41.03 -19.36
C THR A 515 -5.68 42.37 -18.92
N VAL A 516 -5.61 42.66 -17.63
CA VAL A 516 -6.20 43.90 -17.05
C VAL A 516 -5.18 44.61 -16.14
N PRO A 517 -5.19 45.92 -16.05
CA PRO A 517 -4.35 46.64 -15.10
C PRO A 517 -4.74 46.30 -13.66
N ALA A 518 -3.74 46.10 -12.81
CA ALA A 518 -3.94 45.90 -11.39
C ALA A 518 -4.27 47.22 -10.71
N ALA A 519 -5.55 47.51 -10.45
CA ALA A 519 -6.01 48.70 -9.74
C ALA A 519 -6.32 48.38 -8.29
N ALA A 520 -6.00 49.29 -7.37
CA ALA A 520 -6.44 49.23 -5.98
C ALA A 520 -7.96 49.46 -5.92
N GLY A 521 -8.69 48.53 -5.31
CA GLY A 521 -10.16 48.55 -5.21
C GLY A 521 -10.79 47.27 -5.82
N GLY A 522 -12.11 47.17 -5.81
CA GLY A 522 -12.82 46.03 -6.37
C GLY A 522 -12.70 45.97 -7.91
N LEU A 523 -11.96 44.99 -8.42
CA LEU A 523 -11.76 44.77 -9.87
C LEU A 523 -12.77 43.75 -10.38
N THR A 524 -13.54 44.08 -11.41
CA THR A 524 -14.35 43.09 -12.12
C THR A 524 -13.68 42.77 -13.45
N VAL A 525 -13.37 41.49 -13.65
CA VAL A 525 -12.76 40.98 -14.87
C VAL A 525 -13.78 40.13 -15.61
N TYR A 526 -14.04 40.50 -16.86
CA TYR A 526 -14.92 39.70 -17.73
C TYR A 526 -14.08 38.80 -18.62
N LEU A 527 -14.29 37.51 -18.49
CA LEU A 527 -13.74 36.52 -19.42
C LEU A 527 -14.71 36.29 -20.58
N ARG A 528 -14.22 36.49 -21.77
CA ARG A 528 -14.98 36.21 -22.99
C ARG A 528 -14.95 34.72 -23.24
N PRO A 529 -16.10 33.99 -23.32
CA PRO A 529 -16.13 32.63 -23.77
C PRO A 529 -15.37 32.51 -25.08
N SER A 530 -14.34 31.73 -25.11
CA SER A 530 -13.62 31.40 -26.31
C SER A 530 -14.39 30.28 -27.00
N ALA A 531 -15.38 30.67 -27.81
CA ALA A 531 -15.75 29.83 -28.90
C ALA A 531 -14.55 29.89 -29.87
N TYR A 532 -13.59 28.99 -29.69
CA TYR A 532 -12.79 28.58 -30.82
C TYR A 532 -13.79 27.92 -31.79
N GLU A 533 -14.24 28.64 -32.79
CA GLU A 533 -14.58 28.04 -34.06
C GLU A 533 -13.32 27.28 -34.46
N LEU A 534 -13.33 25.99 -34.27
CA LEU A 534 -12.37 25.07 -34.83
C LEU A 534 -12.42 25.32 -36.33
N ALA A 535 -11.42 26.02 -36.89
CA ALA A 535 -11.10 25.86 -38.29
C ALA A 535 -11.05 24.34 -38.47
N GLY A 536 -12.01 23.78 -39.23
CA GLY A 536 -12.32 22.37 -39.19
C GLY A 536 -11.06 21.55 -39.46
N VAL A 537 -10.46 21.03 -38.42
CA VAL A 537 -9.48 19.94 -38.52
C VAL A 537 -10.33 18.74 -38.96
N GLN A 538 -10.25 18.39 -40.25
CA GLN A 538 -10.85 17.20 -40.77
C GLN A 538 -10.09 16.01 -40.17
N VAL A 539 -10.54 15.53 -39.04
CA VAL A 539 -10.09 14.27 -38.45
C VAL A 539 -10.68 13.16 -39.33
N GLN A 540 -9.94 12.75 -40.34
CA GLN A 540 -10.36 11.65 -41.20
C GLN A 540 -10.32 10.34 -40.40
N GLY A 541 -11.51 9.78 -40.11
CA GLY A 541 -11.66 8.39 -39.72
C GLY A 541 -11.41 8.01 -38.27
N GLU A 542 -11.11 8.94 -37.35
CA GLU A 542 -10.87 8.62 -35.94
C GLU A 542 -12.07 8.98 -35.03
N SER A 543 -12.30 8.13 -34.04
CA SER A 543 -13.34 8.39 -33.03
C SER A 543 -12.93 9.49 -32.07
N LEU A 544 -13.77 10.50 -31.91
CA LEU A 544 -13.64 11.59 -30.93
C LEU A 544 -14.18 11.20 -29.54
N ASP A 545 -14.54 9.94 -29.35
CA ASP A 545 -14.92 9.40 -28.03
C ASP A 545 -13.69 9.38 -27.09
N PRO A 546 -13.68 10.15 -25.99
CA PRO A 546 -12.53 10.25 -25.09
C PRO A 546 -12.15 8.90 -24.47
N ARG A 547 -13.11 7.98 -24.26
CA ARG A 547 -12.81 6.62 -23.78
C ARG A 547 -12.04 5.80 -24.80
N LYS A 548 -12.37 5.92 -26.08
CA LYS A 548 -11.65 5.24 -27.15
C LYS A 548 -10.23 5.83 -27.32
N ILE A 549 -10.11 7.15 -27.18
CA ILE A 549 -8.79 7.81 -27.21
C ILE A 549 -7.94 7.30 -26.01
N MET A 550 -8.49 7.30 -24.79
CA MET A 550 -7.77 6.81 -23.63
C MET A 550 -7.40 5.33 -23.72
N LYS A 551 -8.23 4.47 -24.29
CA LYS A 551 -7.85 3.07 -24.58
C LYS A 551 -6.62 2.99 -25.51
N LYS A 552 -6.51 3.87 -26.51
CA LYS A 552 -5.34 3.94 -27.39
C LYS A 552 -4.12 4.50 -26.63
N VAL A 553 -4.31 5.48 -25.74
CA VAL A 553 -3.24 5.97 -24.84
C VAL A 553 -2.68 4.81 -24.02
N LEU A 554 -3.55 4.06 -23.33
CA LEU A 554 -3.14 2.92 -22.50
C LEU A 554 -2.39 1.85 -23.29
N ALA A 555 -2.86 1.52 -24.50
CA ALA A 555 -2.18 0.58 -25.40
C ALA A 555 -0.83 1.08 -25.89
N ALA A 556 -0.65 2.39 -25.97
CA ALA A 556 0.59 3.02 -26.44
C ALA A 556 1.63 3.25 -25.32
N LEU A 557 1.26 3.15 -24.05
CA LEU A 557 2.17 3.42 -22.92
C LEU A 557 3.49 2.63 -23.01
N PRO A 558 3.50 1.30 -23.23
CA PRO A 558 4.75 0.54 -23.27
C PRO A 558 5.66 0.94 -24.42
N LYS A 559 5.10 1.49 -25.51
CA LYS A 559 5.85 1.97 -26.67
C LYS A 559 6.38 3.38 -26.45
N ASN A 560 5.55 4.25 -25.88
CA ASN A 560 5.84 5.67 -25.79
C ASN A 560 6.72 6.03 -24.59
N TYR A 561 6.67 5.26 -23.50
CA TYR A 561 7.40 5.57 -22.27
C TYR A 561 8.43 4.50 -21.94
N GLU A 562 9.45 4.88 -21.16
CA GLU A 562 10.46 3.94 -20.74
C GLU A 562 9.89 2.92 -19.76
N THR A 563 10.06 1.64 -20.04
CA THR A 563 9.64 0.52 -19.21
C THR A 563 10.80 -0.18 -18.49
N GLY A 564 12.02 0.08 -18.95
CA GLY A 564 13.27 -0.36 -18.35
C GLY A 564 13.66 0.50 -17.14
N ASN A 565 14.82 0.21 -16.58
CA ASN A 565 15.46 1.10 -15.61
C ASN A 565 15.82 2.42 -16.27
N TYR A 566 15.59 3.53 -15.58
CA TYR A 566 16.19 4.80 -16.01
C TYR A 566 16.61 5.65 -14.83
N SER A 567 17.54 6.56 -15.05
CA SER A 567 18.01 7.54 -14.08
C SER A 567 17.83 8.95 -14.62
N ALA A 568 17.62 9.89 -13.70
CA ALA A 568 17.60 11.30 -14.00
C ALA A 568 18.31 12.09 -12.89
N GLU A 569 18.98 13.19 -13.26
CA GLU A 569 19.30 14.21 -12.31
C GLU A 569 18.09 15.11 -12.13
N VAL A 570 17.73 15.41 -10.88
CA VAL A 570 16.54 16.21 -10.56
C VAL A 570 16.97 17.42 -9.74
N TYR A 571 16.81 18.59 -10.35
CA TYR A 571 16.85 19.85 -9.60
C TYR A 571 15.47 20.11 -9.00
N THR A 572 15.42 20.39 -7.71
CA THR A 572 14.18 20.68 -7.00
C THR A 572 14.28 22.04 -6.32
N HIS A 573 13.30 22.90 -6.55
CA HIS A 573 13.07 24.13 -5.78
C HIS A 573 11.78 23.98 -5.01
N ARG A 574 11.86 24.16 -3.69
CA ARG A 574 10.72 24.06 -2.79
C ARG A 574 10.59 25.32 -1.95
N GLN A 575 9.36 25.78 -1.82
CA GLN A 575 9.02 26.93 -1.02
C GLN A 575 7.75 26.65 -0.22
N THR A 576 7.72 27.08 1.04
CA THR A 576 6.53 27.00 1.89
C THR A 576 6.34 28.33 2.61
N THR A 577 5.14 28.90 2.51
CA THR A 577 4.71 30.07 3.27
C THR A 577 3.61 29.70 4.26
N ASN A 578 3.51 30.47 5.34
CA ASN A 578 2.36 30.41 6.24
C ASN A 578 1.83 31.83 6.38
N PHE A 579 0.60 32.04 5.91
CA PHE A 579 0.11 33.38 5.55
C PHE A 579 1.11 34.06 4.60
N ASP A 580 1.51 35.31 4.83
CA ASP A 580 2.48 36.04 3.99
C ASP A 580 3.94 35.80 4.40
N THR A 581 4.19 34.90 5.35
CA THR A 581 5.54 34.69 5.87
C THR A 581 6.17 33.45 5.22
N LEU A 582 7.33 33.64 4.57
CA LEU A 582 8.14 32.55 4.07
C LEU A 582 8.67 31.74 5.25
N SER A 583 8.21 30.48 5.35
CA SER A 583 8.59 29.58 6.44
C SER A 583 9.79 28.72 6.08
N TYR A 584 9.90 28.35 4.80
CA TYR A 584 10.93 27.45 4.33
C TYR A 584 11.16 27.64 2.83
N GLU A 585 12.42 27.61 2.43
CA GLU A 585 12.83 27.60 1.04
C GLU A 585 14.12 26.81 0.87
N THR A 586 14.12 25.89 -0.08
CA THR A 586 15.29 25.03 -0.37
C THR A 586 15.42 24.72 -1.84
N GLU A 587 16.65 24.59 -2.26
CA GLU A 587 17.03 24.00 -3.54
C GLU A 587 17.80 22.71 -3.29
N SER A 588 17.60 21.71 -4.13
CA SER A 588 18.37 20.48 -4.04
C SER A 588 18.64 19.87 -5.42
N VAL A 589 19.72 19.15 -5.53
CA VAL A 589 20.05 18.31 -6.70
C VAL A 589 20.14 16.87 -6.25
N SER A 590 19.43 16.01 -6.92
CA SER A 590 19.27 14.60 -6.54
C SER A 590 19.47 13.71 -7.76
N GLN A 591 19.93 12.47 -7.54
CA GLN A 591 19.75 11.40 -8.52
C GLN A 591 18.42 10.69 -8.24
N PHE A 592 17.62 10.54 -9.27
CA PHE A 592 16.36 9.83 -9.26
C PHE A 592 16.50 8.58 -10.12
N PHE A 593 16.24 7.42 -9.52
CA PHE A 593 16.32 6.13 -10.19
C PHE A 593 14.94 5.48 -10.20
N VAL A 594 14.48 5.12 -11.40
CA VAL A 594 13.21 4.41 -11.60
C VAL A 594 13.50 2.99 -12.07
N PRO A 595 13.19 1.97 -11.26
CA PRO A 595 13.46 0.59 -11.63
C PRO A 595 12.51 0.07 -12.71
N ALA A 596 12.96 -0.91 -13.47
CA ALA A 596 12.11 -1.65 -14.42
C ALA A 596 10.92 -2.30 -13.71
N GLY A 597 9.78 -2.38 -14.40
CA GLY A 597 8.56 -2.94 -13.83
C GLY A 597 7.78 -2.01 -12.90
N TYR A 598 8.25 -0.77 -12.70
CA TYR A 598 7.48 0.24 -12.01
C TYR A 598 6.39 0.80 -12.93
N HIS A 599 5.14 0.41 -12.70
CA HIS A 599 4.03 0.74 -13.58
C HIS A 599 2.92 1.56 -12.93
N HIS A 600 2.70 1.38 -11.66
CA HIS A 600 1.74 2.15 -10.89
C HIS A 600 2.03 2.01 -9.41
N TRP A 601 1.54 2.95 -8.66
CA TRP A 601 1.66 2.93 -7.22
C TRP A 601 0.57 2.01 -6.64
N ALA A 602 1.00 0.93 -6.02
CA ALA A 602 0.13 0.14 -5.16
C ALA A 602 -0.09 0.96 -3.89
N GLY A 603 -1.11 1.79 -3.92
CA GLY A 603 -1.41 2.66 -2.79
C GLY A 603 -1.79 1.84 -1.57
N GLY A 604 -1.06 2.01 -0.52
CA GLY A 604 -1.30 1.45 0.80
C GLY A 604 -0.27 2.03 1.76
N PHE A 605 -0.48 1.85 3.05
CA PHE A 605 0.51 2.18 4.08
C PHE A 605 1.87 1.51 3.82
N LEU A 606 1.87 0.50 2.99
CA LEU A 606 3.01 -0.33 2.64
C LEU A 606 3.08 -0.36 1.11
N MET A 607 4.04 0.36 0.56
CA MET A 607 4.32 0.30 -0.87
C MET A 607 4.89 -1.07 -1.21
N LEU A 608 4.16 -1.80 -2.02
CA LEU A 608 4.58 -3.06 -2.58
C LEU A 608 5.18 -2.85 -3.95
N GLY A 609 6.26 -3.52 -4.19
CA GLY A 609 6.91 -3.51 -5.48
C GLY A 609 8.08 -2.53 -5.58
N THR A 610 8.58 -2.40 -6.78
CA THR A 610 9.70 -1.50 -7.10
C THR A 610 9.21 -0.07 -7.13
N VAL A 611 9.74 0.77 -6.26
CA VAL A 611 9.44 2.21 -6.21
C VAL A 611 10.62 3.03 -6.70
N PRO A 612 10.38 4.21 -7.29
CA PRO A 612 11.45 5.12 -7.64
C PRO A 612 12.27 5.52 -6.41
N GLN A 613 13.56 5.67 -6.59
CA GLN A 613 14.48 6.03 -5.54
C GLN A 613 15.12 7.37 -5.84
N ARG A 614 15.34 8.13 -4.80
CA ARG A 614 15.94 9.45 -4.89
C ARG A 614 17.06 9.57 -3.88
N LEU A 615 18.26 9.86 -4.35
CA LEU A 615 19.39 10.23 -3.52
C LEU A 615 19.71 11.70 -3.71
N THR A 616 19.51 12.49 -2.67
CA THR A 616 19.84 13.92 -2.68
C THR A 616 21.35 14.09 -2.52
N LYS A 617 22.00 14.69 -3.51
CA LYS A 617 23.45 14.94 -3.55
C LYS A 617 23.82 16.25 -2.85
N GLU A 618 23.03 17.28 -3.12
CA GLU A 618 23.27 18.64 -2.67
C GLU A 618 22.00 19.30 -2.19
N VAL A 619 22.08 20.07 -1.11
CA VAL A 619 20.99 20.86 -0.57
C VAL A 619 21.44 22.28 -0.28
N HIS A 620 20.73 23.26 -0.78
CA HIS A 620 20.87 24.66 -0.45
C HIS A 620 19.63 25.16 0.28
N LEU A 621 19.76 25.42 1.57
CA LEU A 621 18.70 25.97 2.39
C LEU A 621 18.82 27.50 2.40
N THR A 622 17.96 28.17 1.63
CA THR A 622 17.98 29.64 1.48
C THR A 622 17.33 30.35 2.64
N LYS A 623 16.28 29.76 3.22
CA LYS A 623 15.63 30.27 4.42
C LYS A 623 14.91 29.15 5.19
N ALA A 624 15.07 29.14 6.52
CA ALA A 624 14.34 28.22 7.39
C ALA A 624 14.09 28.87 8.77
N PHE A 625 13.01 28.46 9.42
CA PHE A 625 12.82 28.71 10.83
C PHE A 625 13.59 27.67 11.67
N ALA A 626 14.34 28.11 12.67
CA ALA A 626 15.21 27.27 13.49
C ALA A 626 14.49 26.05 14.15
N LYS A 627 13.23 26.18 14.53
CA LYS A 627 12.40 25.08 15.04
C LYS A 627 12.00 24.07 13.98
N ILE A 628 11.82 24.50 12.75
CA ILE A 628 11.43 23.68 11.62
C ILE A 628 12.66 22.96 11.05
N GLN A 629 13.81 23.60 11.13
CA GLN A 629 15.08 23.02 10.67
C GLN A 629 15.37 21.65 11.33
N LYS A 630 15.05 21.49 12.61
CA LYS A 630 15.23 20.20 13.31
C LYS A 630 14.23 19.13 12.88
N LEU A 631 13.00 19.53 12.51
CA LEU A 631 11.96 18.62 12.00
C LEU A 631 12.23 18.23 10.53
N PHE A 632 12.77 19.13 9.74
CA PHE A 632 12.99 18.92 8.31
C PHE A 632 14.37 18.34 7.99
N SER A 633 15.38 18.53 8.84
CA SER A 633 16.67 17.83 8.69
C SER A 633 16.55 16.31 8.90
N GLU A 634 15.50 15.86 9.58
CA GLU A 634 15.15 14.45 9.73
C GLU A 634 14.13 13.96 8.69
N GLN A 635 13.49 14.88 7.93
CA GLN A 635 12.41 14.59 7.00
C GLN A 635 12.61 15.16 5.59
N GLU A 636 13.82 15.57 5.21
CA GLU A 636 14.12 16.16 3.90
C GLU A 636 13.82 15.25 2.69
N GLY A 637 13.44 13.98 2.91
CA GLY A 637 12.91 13.07 1.90
C GLY A 637 11.39 13.10 1.69
N GLN A 638 10.62 13.75 2.57
CA GLN A 638 9.15 13.66 2.60
C GLN A 638 8.43 14.89 2.05
N GLY A 639 8.96 15.53 1.07
CA GLY A 639 8.17 16.51 0.37
C GLY A 639 7.74 15.98 -0.98
N PHE A 640 6.53 16.16 -1.39
CA PHE A 640 5.89 15.63 -2.58
C PHE A 640 6.48 14.29 -2.99
N ASN A 641 5.78 13.22 -2.75
CA ASN A 641 6.23 11.88 -3.05
C ASN A 641 6.83 11.86 -4.47
N SER A 642 8.12 11.69 -4.60
CA SER A 642 8.78 11.49 -5.88
C SER A 642 8.16 10.30 -6.65
N SER A 643 7.44 9.42 -5.95
CA SER A 643 6.61 8.38 -6.54
C SER A 643 5.45 8.93 -7.39
N SER A 644 4.93 10.13 -7.09
CA SER A 644 3.88 10.78 -7.90
C SER A 644 4.43 11.63 -9.05
N ALA A 645 5.75 11.80 -9.14
CA ALA A 645 6.35 12.65 -10.17
C ALA A 645 6.16 12.14 -11.61
N ASP A 646 5.79 10.87 -11.79
CA ASP A 646 5.48 10.29 -13.11
C ASP A 646 4.05 9.70 -13.14
N PRO A 647 3.02 10.53 -13.34
CA PRO A 647 1.62 10.09 -13.33
C PRO A 647 1.28 9.00 -14.34
N VAL A 648 1.97 8.93 -15.47
CA VAL A 648 1.75 7.88 -16.47
C VAL A 648 2.01 6.49 -15.87
N ARG A 649 2.88 6.41 -14.88
CA ARG A 649 3.19 5.17 -14.15
C ARG A 649 2.40 5.03 -12.86
N THR A 650 2.01 6.14 -12.22
CA THR A 650 1.49 6.12 -10.84
C THR A 650 0.01 6.45 -10.73
N SER A 651 -0.56 7.24 -11.65
CA SER A 651 -1.97 7.62 -11.56
C SER A 651 -2.89 6.45 -11.94
N PRO A 652 -3.95 6.21 -11.15
CA PRO A 652 -4.99 5.22 -11.48
C PRO A 652 -5.64 5.42 -12.84
N LEU A 653 -5.63 6.66 -13.35
CA LEU A 653 -6.17 7.00 -14.68
C LEU A 653 -5.47 6.22 -15.82
N PHE A 654 -4.20 5.85 -15.63
CA PHE A 654 -3.41 5.11 -16.62
C PHE A 654 -3.40 3.59 -16.40
N ASN A 655 -4.30 3.10 -15.57
CA ASN A 655 -4.56 1.68 -15.41
C ASN A 655 -5.81 1.29 -16.22
N ALA A 656 -5.67 0.33 -17.13
CA ALA A 656 -6.76 -0.10 -18.02
C ALA A 656 -8.01 -0.58 -17.25
N GLY A 657 -7.84 -1.32 -16.17
CA GLY A 657 -8.91 -1.82 -15.31
C GLY A 657 -9.65 -0.69 -14.55
N ARG A 658 -8.99 0.43 -14.33
CA ARG A 658 -9.54 1.55 -13.54
C ARG A 658 -10.12 2.68 -14.40
N LEU A 659 -9.96 2.65 -15.72
CA LEU A 659 -10.47 3.70 -16.62
C LEU A 659 -11.99 3.92 -16.47
N ARG A 660 -12.73 2.89 -16.09
CA ARG A 660 -14.17 2.97 -15.83
C ARG A 660 -14.57 3.79 -14.62
N LYS A 661 -13.63 3.98 -13.67
CA LYS A 661 -13.82 4.79 -12.45
C LYS A 661 -13.83 6.29 -12.75
N PHE A 662 -13.56 6.69 -14.00
CA PHE A 662 -13.50 8.08 -14.41
C PHE A 662 -14.62 8.46 -15.37
N GLN A 663 -15.12 9.68 -15.21
CA GLN A 663 -15.81 10.41 -16.25
C GLN A 663 -14.77 11.14 -17.09
N LEU A 664 -14.86 10.98 -18.41
CA LEU A 664 -13.94 11.57 -19.36
C LEU A 664 -14.70 12.47 -20.32
N HIS A 665 -14.13 13.62 -20.60
CA HIS A 665 -14.69 14.58 -21.56
C HIS A 665 -13.59 15.06 -22.53
N LEU A 666 -13.88 15.08 -23.82
CA LEU A 666 -13.02 15.70 -24.80
C LEU A 666 -13.36 17.18 -24.86
N ASP A 667 -12.52 18.02 -24.29
CA ASP A 667 -12.76 19.46 -24.20
C ASP A 667 -12.55 20.13 -25.55
N SER A 668 -11.48 19.77 -26.23
CA SER A 668 -11.13 20.31 -27.55
C SER A 668 -10.04 19.50 -28.24
N VAL A 669 -9.91 19.74 -29.54
CA VAL A 669 -8.80 19.29 -30.37
C VAL A 669 -8.09 20.53 -30.87
N VAL A 670 -6.82 20.67 -30.55
CA VAL A 670 -6.03 21.86 -30.84
C VAL A 670 -4.76 21.53 -31.62
N GLU A 671 -4.28 22.48 -32.41
CA GLU A 671 -2.95 22.37 -33.02
C GLU A 671 -1.90 23.11 -32.15
N ARG A 672 -0.81 22.42 -31.81
CA ARG A 672 0.33 22.98 -31.07
C ARG A 672 1.63 22.55 -31.75
N ALA A 673 2.43 23.52 -32.12
CA ALA A 673 3.71 23.31 -32.84
C ALA A 673 3.58 22.34 -34.03
N GLY A 674 2.50 22.46 -34.83
CA GLY A 674 2.23 21.60 -35.98
C GLY A 674 1.79 20.16 -35.63
N GLN A 675 1.31 19.94 -34.40
CA GLN A 675 0.83 18.64 -33.95
C GLN A 675 -0.60 18.77 -33.42
N THR A 676 -1.45 17.86 -33.82
CA THR A 676 -2.83 17.77 -33.27
C THR A 676 -2.79 17.17 -31.88
N VAL A 677 -3.43 17.83 -30.93
CA VAL A 677 -3.46 17.45 -29.51
C VAL A 677 -4.92 17.39 -29.04
N TYR A 678 -5.31 16.27 -28.44
CA TYR A 678 -6.58 16.11 -27.72
C TYR A 678 -6.44 16.68 -26.32
N LEU A 679 -7.34 17.55 -25.89
CA LEU A 679 -7.48 18.01 -24.51
C LEU A 679 -8.62 17.20 -23.89
N ILE A 680 -8.29 16.38 -22.90
CA ILE A 680 -9.23 15.45 -22.26
C ILE A 680 -9.30 15.74 -20.78
N SER A 681 -10.44 16.21 -20.29
CA SER A 681 -10.71 16.31 -18.86
C SER A 681 -11.14 14.99 -18.28
N PHE A 682 -10.80 14.77 -17.03
CA PHE A 682 -11.22 13.63 -16.25
C PHE A 682 -11.68 14.01 -14.84
N VAL A 683 -12.63 13.27 -14.29
CA VAL A 683 -13.07 13.37 -12.90
C VAL A 683 -13.29 11.95 -12.37
N ALA A 684 -12.78 11.64 -11.20
CA ALA A 684 -13.09 10.39 -10.52
C ALA A 684 -14.57 10.38 -10.11
N LYS A 685 -15.30 9.32 -10.44
CA LYS A 685 -16.72 9.19 -10.10
C LYS A 685 -16.95 9.11 -8.60
N HIS A 686 -16.08 8.36 -7.94
CA HIS A 686 -15.99 8.21 -6.48
C HIS A 686 -14.52 8.34 -6.09
N ALA A 687 -14.23 9.31 -5.23
CA ALA A 687 -12.88 9.55 -4.76
C ALA A 687 -12.55 8.56 -3.64
N ASN A 688 -11.69 7.61 -3.94
CA ASN A 688 -11.11 6.65 -3.02
C ASN A 688 -9.67 6.35 -3.45
N LEU A 689 -8.93 5.58 -2.67
CA LEU A 689 -7.54 5.26 -2.99
C LEU A 689 -7.38 4.68 -4.41
N ARG A 690 -8.33 3.85 -4.86
CA ARG A 690 -8.28 3.17 -6.17
C ARG A 690 -8.49 4.10 -7.36
N SER A 691 -9.24 5.17 -7.16
CA SER A 691 -9.50 6.17 -8.21
C SER A 691 -8.60 7.39 -8.13
N THR A 692 -8.04 7.70 -6.95
CA THR A 692 -7.25 8.92 -6.72
C THR A 692 -5.75 8.67 -6.56
N GLY A 693 -5.36 7.44 -6.19
CA GLY A 693 -3.98 7.10 -5.83
C GLY A 693 -3.54 7.62 -4.46
N THR A 694 -4.43 8.25 -3.69
CA THR A 694 -4.15 8.80 -2.36
C THR A 694 -5.31 8.56 -1.40
N TYR A 695 -4.99 8.47 -0.11
CA TYR A 695 -6.00 8.41 0.95
C TYR A 695 -6.59 9.78 1.25
N LEU A 696 -7.74 9.79 1.91
CA LEU A 696 -8.38 11.00 2.44
C LEU A 696 -8.71 12.05 1.37
N THR A 697 -9.04 11.61 0.17
CA THR A 697 -9.39 12.47 -0.96
C THR A 697 -10.89 12.47 -1.18
N ALA A 698 -11.50 13.64 -1.25
CA ALA A 698 -12.92 13.83 -1.57
C ALA A 698 -13.15 14.07 -3.07
N GLU A 699 -12.16 14.65 -3.77
CA GLU A 699 -12.25 14.94 -5.20
C GLU A 699 -10.90 14.74 -5.89
N TYR A 700 -10.93 14.13 -7.07
CA TYR A 700 -9.79 14.02 -7.97
C TYR A 700 -10.23 14.28 -9.39
N SER A 701 -9.66 15.30 -9.99
CA SER A 701 -10.00 15.76 -11.34
C SER A 701 -8.77 16.31 -12.05
N GLY A 702 -8.86 16.53 -13.37
CA GLY A 702 -7.75 17.10 -14.11
C GLY A 702 -7.94 17.12 -15.61
N GLN A 703 -6.83 17.39 -16.34
CA GLN A 703 -6.80 17.43 -17.79
C GLN A 703 -5.52 16.81 -18.35
N LEU A 704 -5.66 16.14 -19.46
CA LEU A 704 -4.57 15.55 -20.25
C LEU A 704 -4.41 16.26 -21.59
N HIS A 705 -3.16 16.43 -22.03
CA HIS A 705 -2.82 16.74 -23.41
C HIS A 705 -2.29 15.48 -24.09
N VAL A 706 -3.01 14.96 -25.06
CA VAL A 706 -2.70 13.71 -25.74
C VAL A 706 -2.40 14.00 -27.21
N GLN A 707 -1.22 13.65 -27.70
CA GLN A 707 -0.89 13.81 -29.12
C GLN A 707 -1.66 12.79 -29.96
N GLN A 708 -2.22 13.25 -31.09
CA GLN A 708 -2.98 12.38 -31.98
C GLN A 708 -2.10 11.32 -32.65
N ARG A 709 -0.88 11.70 -33.08
CA ARG A 709 -0.01 10.84 -33.93
C ARG A 709 0.41 9.53 -33.26
N ASP A 710 0.64 9.55 -31.94
CA ASP A 710 1.21 8.43 -31.20
C ASP A 710 0.49 8.14 -29.88
N TYR A 711 -0.55 8.92 -29.55
CA TYR A 711 -1.31 8.84 -28.31
C TYR A 711 -0.45 9.05 -27.05
N ALA A 712 0.68 9.74 -27.17
CA ALA A 712 1.49 10.12 -26.02
C ALA A 712 0.82 11.25 -25.22
N VAL A 713 0.80 11.14 -23.93
CA VAL A 713 0.46 12.22 -22.99
C VAL A 713 1.67 13.13 -22.86
N THR A 714 1.55 14.36 -23.25
CA THR A 714 2.64 15.34 -23.15
C THR A 714 2.51 16.28 -21.97
N ARG A 715 1.29 16.37 -21.41
CA ARG A 715 1.00 17.15 -20.22
C ARG A 715 -0.12 16.48 -19.44
N TYR A 716 0.07 16.44 -18.15
CA TYR A 716 -0.91 15.97 -17.15
C TYR A 716 -1.08 17.05 -16.11
N GLU A 717 -2.32 17.44 -15.86
CA GLU A 717 -2.71 18.33 -14.78
C GLU A 717 -3.74 17.62 -13.91
N ALA A 718 -3.56 17.67 -12.60
CA ALA A 718 -4.50 17.06 -11.67
C ALA A 718 -4.67 17.89 -10.41
N LEU A 719 -5.84 17.73 -9.80
CA LEU A 719 -6.26 18.33 -8.56
C LEU A 719 -6.76 17.25 -7.62
N TRP A 720 -6.26 17.24 -6.40
CA TRP A 720 -6.81 16.49 -5.26
C TRP A 720 -7.35 17.45 -4.23
N GLN A 721 -8.58 17.24 -3.80
CA GLN A 721 -9.19 17.91 -2.66
C GLN A 721 -9.33 16.91 -1.53
N ALA A 722 -8.72 17.19 -0.38
CA ALA A 722 -8.78 16.31 0.78
C ALA A 722 -10.20 16.20 1.37
N ASP A 723 -10.54 15.05 1.93
CA ASP A 723 -11.75 14.84 2.71
C ASP A 723 -11.60 15.48 4.10
N THR A 724 -11.81 16.80 4.14
CA THR A 724 -11.71 17.57 5.38
C THR A 724 -12.79 17.20 6.39
N ALA A 725 -13.91 16.65 5.95
CA ALA A 725 -14.98 16.19 6.85
C ALA A 725 -14.49 14.98 7.65
N TYR A 726 -13.94 13.97 6.98
CA TYR A 726 -13.33 12.81 7.64
C TYR A 726 -12.16 13.22 8.53
N ILE A 727 -11.20 13.97 7.99
CA ILE A 727 -9.99 14.40 8.72
C ILE A 727 -10.38 15.14 10.01
N ASN A 728 -11.32 16.05 9.95
CA ASN A 728 -11.78 16.82 11.10
C ASN A 728 -12.49 15.95 12.15
N ARG A 729 -13.25 14.95 11.70
CA ARG A 729 -13.88 13.98 12.60
C ARG A 729 -12.82 13.13 13.31
N ALA A 730 -11.88 12.55 12.56
CA ALA A 730 -10.76 11.78 13.09
C ALA A 730 -9.89 12.61 14.04
N THR A 731 -9.60 13.87 13.69
CA THR A 731 -8.85 14.78 14.58
C THR A 731 -9.56 14.97 15.92
N ARG A 732 -10.87 15.22 15.94
CA ARG A 732 -11.63 15.38 17.19
C ARG A 732 -11.70 14.09 17.98
N GLN A 733 -11.82 12.95 17.29
CA GLN A 733 -11.93 11.63 17.90
C GLN A 733 -10.62 11.18 18.57
N TRP A 734 -9.49 11.43 17.92
CA TRP A 734 -8.20 10.87 18.32
C TRP A 734 -7.31 11.85 19.08
N TYR A 735 -7.59 13.15 19.06
CA TYR A 735 -6.76 14.15 19.71
C TYR A 735 -6.57 13.88 21.21
N GLY A 736 -5.31 13.91 21.64
CA GLY A 736 -4.95 13.69 23.06
C GLY A 736 -4.95 12.22 23.50
N LYS A 737 -5.30 11.26 22.63
CA LYS A 737 -5.22 9.83 22.95
C LYS A 737 -3.82 9.26 22.70
N PRO A 738 -3.36 8.29 23.52
CA PRO A 738 -2.01 7.73 23.41
C PRO A 738 -1.92 6.65 22.32
N ASN A 739 -2.27 6.97 21.06
CA ASN A 739 -2.14 6.05 19.94
C ASN A 739 -1.58 6.73 18.70
N ILE A 740 -1.20 5.92 17.69
CA ILE A 740 -0.62 6.42 16.45
C ILE A 740 -1.58 7.31 15.67
N ARG A 741 -2.90 7.04 15.71
CA ARG A 741 -3.91 7.83 15.00
C ARG A 741 -3.96 9.28 15.49
N ALA A 742 -3.73 9.52 16.79
CA ALA A 742 -3.63 10.86 17.34
C ALA A 742 -2.49 11.69 16.74
N ARG A 743 -1.43 11.03 16.25
CA ARG A 743 -0.30 11.68 15.58
C ARG A 743 -0.59 11.95 14.10
N LEU A 744 -1.43 11.12 13.45
CA LEU A 744 -1.77 11.26 12.05
C LEU A 744 -2.73 12.43 11.79
N TYR A 745 -3.57 12.77 12.77
CA TYR A 745 -4.61 13.78 12.64
C TYR A 745 -4.43 14.94 13.63
N PRO A 746 -3.40 15.78 13.47
CA PRO A 746 -3.14 16.88 14.42
C PRO A 746 -3.94 18.13 14.14
N ASN A 747 -4.58 18.24 12.96
CA ASN A 747 -5.13 19.48 12.44
C ASN A 747 -6.63 19.40 12.16
N LEU A 748 -7.33 20.52 12.41
CA LEU A 748 -8.67 20.77 11.87
C LEU A 748 -8.51 21.59 10.58
N LEU A 749 -9.02 21.07 9.48
CA LEU A 749 -8.86 21.63 8.14
C LEU A 749 -10.15 22.27 7.64
N THR A 750 -10.06 23.47 7.12
CA THR A 750 -11.10 24.11 6.31
C THR A 750 -10.92 23.81 4.83
N MET A 751 -9.68 23.64 4.41
CA MET A 751 -9.31 23.29 3.04
C MET A 751 -7.97 22.58 3.05
N ASP A 752 -7.84 21.57 2.21
CA ASP A 752 -6.53 20.99 1.84
C ASP A 752 -6.63 20.52 0.38
N ARG A 753 -5.88 21.20 -0.45
CA ARG A 753 -5.92 21.02 -1.90
C ARG A 753 -4.51 20.89 -2.45
N THR A 754 -4.32 19.91 -3.33
CA THR A 754 -3.06 19.70 -4.04
C THR A 754 -3.29 19.79 -5.55
N ASP A 755 -2.54 20.64 -6.22
CA ASP A 755 -2.47 20.75 -7.68
C ASP A 755 -1.15 20.15 -8.16
N HIS A 756 -1.18 19.36 -9.23
CA HIS A 756 0.00 18.73 -9.81
C HIS A 756 0.00 18.89 -11.32
N LEU A 757 1.10 19.40 -11.85
CA LEU A 757 1.36 19.55 -13.26
C LEU A 757 2.61 18.73 -13.62
N VAL A 758 2.53 17.88 -14.65
CA VAL A 758 3.68 17.17 -15.18
C VAL A 758 3.75 17.33 -16.69
N GLU A 759 4.92 17.66 -17.17
CA GLU A 759 5.23 17.81 -18.59
C GLU A 759 6.24 16.74 -19.03
N TYR A 760 5.96 16.15 -20.18
CA TYR A 760 6.78 15.09 -20.76
C TYR A 760 7.41 15.55 -22.07
N LEU A 761 8.67 15.16 -22.27
CA LEU A 761 9.36 15.33 -23.56
C LEU A 761 9.99 14.01 -24.02
N PRO A 762 10.12 13.81 -25.35
CA PRO A 762 10.83 12.64 -25.86
C PRO A 762 12.33 12.79 -25.56
N GLY A 763 12.93 11.71 -25.03
CA GLY A 763 14.37 11.57 -24.90
C GLY A 763 15.05 11.20 -26.22
N ALA A 764 16.37 10.98 -26.18
CA ALA A 764 17.18 10.63 -27.38
C ALA A 764 16.72 9.30 -28.02
N ASN A 765 16.14 8.39 -27.28
CA ASN A 765 15.56 7.13 -27.76
C ASN A 765 14.12 7.26 -28.31
N GLY A 766 13.58 8.49 -28.38
CA GLY A 766 12.21 8.78 -28.81
C GLY A 766 11.13 8.46 -27.79
N ARG A 767 11.46 7.94 -26.61
CA ARG A 767 10.51 7.67 -25.53
C ARG A 767 10.36 8.89 -24.64
N TYR A 768 9.13 9.08 -24.13
CA TYR A 768 8.81 10.23 -23.29
C TYR A 768 9.27 9.99 -21.85
N HIS A 769 9.84 11.03 -21.26
CA HIS A 769 10.25 11.11 -19.87
C HIS A 769 9.70 12.38 -19.25
N VAL A 770 9.55 12.38 -17.93
CA VAL A 770 9.22 13.58 -17.19
C VAL A 770 10.34 14.59 -17.40
N ARG A 771 9.96 15.78 -17.83
CA ARG A 771 10.84 16.95 -17.93
C ARG A 771 10.70 17.86 -16.73
N ARG A 772 9.44 18.12 -16.35
CA ARG A 772 9.09 19.08 -15.30
C ARG A 772 7.90 18.55 -14.51
N SER A 773 7.97 18.70 -13.20
CA SER A 773 6.87 18.43 -12.28
C SER A 773 6.69 19.63 -11.38
N VAL A 774 5.45 20.11 -11.22
CA VAL A 774 5.10 21.23 -10.34
C VAL A 774 3.97 20.79 -9.45
N GLY A 775 4.26 20.63 -8.16
CA GLY A 775 3.27 20.37 -7.14
C GLY A 775 2.99 21.63 -6.33
N ARG A 776 1.71 21.93 -6.07
CA ARG A 776 1.30 23.00 -5.17
C ARG A 776 0.30 22.44 -4.18
N ASN A 777 0.47 22.80 -2.91
CA ASN A 777 -0.49 22.46 -1.86
C ASN A 777 -0.94 23.74 -1.14
N LEU A 778 -2.24 23.87 -0.94
CA LEU A 778 -2.86 24.87 -0.10
C LEU A 778 -3.57 24.16 1.05
N SER A 779 -3.07 24.34 2.27
CA SER A 779 -3.67 23.80 3.48
C SER A 779 -4.06 24.93 4.43
N VAL A 780 -5.36 25.03 4.73
CA VAL A 780 -5.96 26.05 5.58
C VAL A 780 -6.65 25.40 6.75
N GLY A 781 -6.36 25.86 7.95
CA GLY A 781 -6.93 25.26 9.15
C GLY A 781 -6.32 25.76 10.43
N ARG A 782 -6.36 24.93 11.44
CA ARG A 782 -5.68 25.18 12.73
C ARG A 782 -5.19 23.86 13.33
N THR A 783 -4.08 23.91 14.01
CA THR A 783 -3.67 22.79 14.87
C THR A 783 -4.66 22.65 16.02
N MET A 784 -5.02 21.47 16.38
CA MET A 784 -5.95 21.21 17.50
C MET A 784 -5.33 21.78 18.79
N GLY A 785 -6.03 22.73 19.43
CA GLY A 785 -5.50 23.46 20.59
C GLY A 785 -4.40 24.50 20.28
N GLY A 786 -4.12 24.76 18.99
CA GLY A 786 -3.06 25.66 18.54
C GLY A 786 -3.54 26.75 17.57
N PRO A 787 -2.58 27.49 16.97
CA PRO A 787 -2.85 28.59 16.08
C PRO A 787 -3.47 28.15 14.75
N ALA A 788 -4.17 29.08 14.12
CA ALA A 788 -4.57 28.95 12.72
C ALA A 788 -3.35 28.98 11.80
N PHE A 789 -3.49 28.35 10.63
CA PHE A 789 -2.50 28.40 9.56
C PHE A 789 -3.18 28.59 8.20
N TYR A 790 -2.46 29.28 7.32
CA TYR A 790 -2.74 29.36 5.89
C TYR A 790 -1.45 29.03 5.17
N ARG A 791 -1.26 27.75 4.92
CA ARG A 791 0.01 27.23 4.42
C ARG A 791 -0.08 26.99 2.92
N GLN A 792 0.85 27.58 2.19
CA GLN A 792 1.04 27.32 0.77
C GLN A 792 2.42 26.70 0.58
N SER A 793 2.46 25.57 -0.08
CA SER A 793 3.71 24.91 -0.47
C SER A 793 3.75 24.78 -1.99
N ALA A 794 4.90 25.07 -2.57
CA ALA A 794 5.19 24.84 -3.97
C ALA A 794 6.49 24.04 -4.11
N CYS A 795 6.47 23.06 -4.99
CA CYS A 795 7.65 22.25 -5.32
C CYS A 795 7.74 22.15 -6.83
N THR A 796 8.83 22.68 -7.40
CA THR A 796 9.11 22.57 -8.83
C THR A 796 10.33 21.69 -9.03
N GLU A 797 10.20 20.70 -9.87
CA GLU A 797 11.23 19.74 -10.18
C GLU A 797 11.53 19.75 -11.68
N TYR A 798 12.81 19.75 -12.04
CA TYR A 798 13.28 19.62 -13.42
C TYR A 798 14.13 18.36 -13.55
N PHE A 799 13.79 17.54 -14.53
CA PHE A 799 14.42 16.24 -14.75
C PHE A 799 15.33 16.33 -15.97
N THR A 800 16.58 15.99 -15.77
CA THR A 800 17.59 15.82 -16.85
C THR A 800 17.91 14.34 -16.92
N GLY A 801 17.59 13.72 -18.05
CA GLY A 801 17.87 12.29 -18.26
C GLY A 801 19.36 11.98 -18.16
N LEU A 802 19.68 10.93 -17.42
CA LEU A 802 21.01 10.35 -17.38
C LEU A 802 21.05 9.14 -18.31
N PRO A 803 22.24 8.71 -18.80
CA PRO A 803 22.36 7.46 -19.55
C PRO A 803 21.67 6.30 -18.83
N LEU A 804 21.04 5.42 -19.59
CA LEU A 804 20.26 4.28 -19.03
C LEU A 804 21.12 3.32 -18.20
N ASP A 805 22.40 3.27 -18.48
CA ASP A 805 23.42 2.47 -17.79
C ASP A 805 24.05 3.20 -16.61
N THR A 806 23.61 4.44 -16.30
CA THR A 806 24.12 5.17 -15.15
C THR A 806 23.80 4.38 -13.88
N PRO A 807 24.81 3.90 -13.16
CA PRO A 807 24.57 3.13 -11.97
C PRO A 807 23.90 4.00 -10.90
N PRO A 808 23.00 3.43 -10.10
CA PRO A 808 22.50 4.12 -8.94
C PRO A 808 23.66 4.43 -7.98
N ILE A 809 23.58 5.57 -7.32
CA ILE A 809 24.62 6.02 -6.39
C ILE A 809 24.79 5.05 -5.21
N LEU A 810 23.70 4.40 -4.79
CA LEU A 810 23.71 3.36 -3.77
C LEU A 810 23.90 1.99 -4.40
N SER A 811 24.70 1.15 -3.76
CA SER A 811 24.82 -0.25 -4.16
C SER A 811 23.50 -1.00 -3.95
N LYS A 812 23.34 -2.12 -4.65
CA LYS A 812 22.19 -3.02 -4.51
C LYS A 812 21.93 -3.47 -3.07
N ALA A 813 23.01 -3.65 -2.29
CA ALA A 813 22.91 -4.05 -0.88
C ALA A 813 22.45 -2.90 0.02
N GLU A 814 22.61 -1.65 -0.39
CA GLU A 814 22.24 -0.46 0.38
C GLU A 814 20.83 0.03 0.05
N MET A 815 20.22 -0.45 -1.04
CA MET A 815 18.88 -0.05 -1.45
C MET A 815 17.85 -1.08 -1.03
N THR A 816 17.20 -0.85 0.09
CA THR A 816 16.10 -1.67 0.59
C THR A 816 14.77 -0.91 0.53
N LEU A 817 13.66 -1.64 0.51
CA LEU A 817 12.34 -1.02 0.59
C LEU A 817 12.16 -0.24 1.90
N GLY A 818 12.77 -0.73 3.00
CA GLY A 818 12.78 -0.04 4.29
C GLY A 818 13.46 1.32 4.25
N ASP A 819 14.55 1.46 3.48
CA ASP A 819 15.24 2.74 3.32
C ASP A 819 14.40 3.73 2.52
N VAL A 820 13.69 3.26 1.52
CA VAL A 820 12.75 4.08 0.74
C VAL A 820 11.57 4.55 1.61
N GLN A 821 11.04 3.69 2.48
CA GLN A 821 9.91 4.03 3.36
C GLN A 821 10.29 4.93 4.53
N LYS A 822 11.49 4.78 5.09
CA LYS A 822 11.98 5.67 6.16
C LYS A 822 12.19 7.10 5.68
N GLY A 823 11.96 7.34 4.41
CA GLY A 823 12.34 8.57 3.76
C GLY A 823 13.86 8.65 3.64
N MET A 824 14.35 9.27 2.62
CA MET A 824 15.81 9.34 2.33
C MET A 824 16.64 10.13 3.37
N GLY A 825 16.05 10.52 4.50
CA GLY A 825 16.72 11.17 5.60
C GLY A 825 17.71 10.28 6.39
N THR A 826 17.70 8.96 6.14
CA THR A 826 18.69 8.04 6.72
C THR A 826 19.89 7.79 5.79
N LEU A 827 19.80 8.17 4.54
CA LEU A 827 20.91 8.17 3.60
C LEU A 827 21.92 9.25 3.98
N PRO A 828 23.18 9.18 3.51
CA PRO A 828 24.21 10.11 3.93
C PRO A 828 23.66 11.54 3.91
N LYS A 829 23.79 12.25 5.03
CA LYS A 829 23.21 13.58 5.21
C LYS A 829 23.56 14.43 3.99
N PRO A 830 22.55 15.05 3.34
CA PRO A 830 22.80 15.88 2.18
C PRO A 830 23.83 16.96 2.56
N VAL A 831 24.90 17.04 1.80
CA VAL A 831 26.00 17.93 2.06
C VAL A 831 25.81 19.22 1.27
N TYR A 832 26.03 20.35 1.92
CA TYR A 832 26.02 21.64 1.27
C TYR A 832 27.44 22.06 0.91
N HIS A 833 27.70 22.22 -0.41
CA HIS A 833 28.96 22.72 -0.93
C HIS A 833 28.73 24.08 -1.62
N PRO A 834 29.13 25.20 -1.04
CA PRO A 834 28.90 26.53 -1.63
C PRO A 834 29.47 26.66 -3.05
N GLU A 835 30.61 26.04 -3.31
CA GLU A 835 31.28 26.03 -4.63
C GLU A 835 30.44 25.30 -5.69
N PHE A 836 29.73 24.21 -5.33
CA PHE A 836 28.80 23.53 -6.23
C PHE A 836 27.72 24.52 -6.64
N TRP A 837 27.05 25.16 -5.68
CA TRP A 837 25.92 26.06 -5.96
C TRP A 837 26.32 27.34 -6.68
N SER A 838 27.56 27.81 -6.51
CA SER A 838 28.08 28.98 -7.24
C SER A 838 28.28 28.70 -8.74
N SER A 839 28.51 27.44 -9.11
CA SER A 839 28.73 27.01 -10.50
C SER A 839 27.53 26.32 -11.11
N TYR A 840 26.56 25.85 -10.32
CA TYR A 840 25.40 25.11 -10.80
C TYR A 840 24.46 25.98 -11.63
N GLN A 841 24.21 25.56 -12.87
CA GLN A 841 23.26 26.24 -13.75
C GLN A 841 21.85 25.73 -13.46
N ARG A 842 21.05 26.55 -12.79
CA ARG A 842 19.66 26.24 -12.49
C ARG A 842 18.86 26.13 -13.79
N PRO A 843 17.99 25.12 -13.92
CA PRO A 843 17.08 25.06 -15.06
C PRO A 843 16.23 26.32 -15.14
N VAL A 844 16.03 26.83 -16.34
CA VAL A 844 15.18 27.99 -16.63
C VAL A 844 13.83 27.49 -17.13
N GLU A 845 12.72 28.17 -16.74
CA GLU A 845 11.34 27.85 -17.19
C GLU A 845 11.19 27.84 -18.71
#